data_5b237b48bb6c8a0ca79a868137c8a383
#
_entry.id   5b237b48bb6c8a0ca79a868137c8a383
#
_cell.length_a   1.000
_cell.length_b   1.000
_cell.length_c   1.000
_cell.angle_alpha   90.00
_cell.angle_beta   90.00
_cell.angle_gamma   90.00
#
_symmetry.space_group_name_H-M   'P 1'
#
loop_
_entity.id
_entity.type
_entity.pdbx_description
1 polymer ?
#
loop_
_entity_poly.entity_id
_entity_poly.type
_entity_poly.pdbx_seq_one_letter_code
_entity_poly.pdbx_strand_id
1 'polypeptide(L)'
;MKFLPVIFFFLSFGMFAQKKTTSSDELTIKLIQNLVRVQNNNRFLVTDHNYSYYEKTIVSAEPDSISAVVDTIYKNKKKNKFSIDSSSYKFKRLITKQHLYQLEKVADVSIKNKQKREEILSIKMAGLKQPIYELMGQEFMPTNFNADVLKFLTFNIKNPLSVNGNSKYNFYLDSKYQSANSELVKLNFNSTSLFRKNKVTGFYIVNKHTFVIQKAVFLIKGIINLQAETYFEKCENSKKEYPASQNLLVTKGNHKHNIDILGASIRFDDTQKAANQKYDYTQDLYLKITRKFLNYNFEKIPKKQPYQIQIDKNALNNQALFLTFFEKDSLDSRSGNTYKSLDSLVTTERIEKKIYFGKKIINGQIPFGFIDLQARHLFKYNNQEGFRLGLGFATNDRFSNWFKLFGYGAYGTKDGVFKSQIGSGFRISKKTDTWVYGSFTDDITEFADLTLLADNKKFKLYDPRPFNISTFYSHQTYGLNFESKIIPQVETILNVAKSRINPLFDYVFQPNGQSVELYNLTLASLSLEWSPYSIFLQSPQNILEVEKNYPKFLIELTQALPNVLESNLNFTKVDTRIQFEKKYLSGHKTTLLWQSGISFGQTPLSHLYSVAPNNLDKNNLLKRITFASKTSFETMFFNEFYSDRYTFLQLKHQFHKIVISKSIKPIFILASKAAFGNLTHPEYHSGITFKTMEKGFFESGLEIQNIFKGFGISSYYRHGPYQLPRWEDNLAIKISFTLNLGL
;
A
#
# COMPACT_ATOMS: atom_id res chain seq x y z
N MET A 1 -12.74 -1.71 -54.29
CA MET A 1 -12.38 -0.28 -54.14
C MET A 1 -11.36 -0.16 -53.04
N LYS A 2 -10.14 0.20 -53.38
CA LYS A 2 -8.97 0.35 -52.48
C LYS A 2 -9.07 1.71 -51.80
N PHE A 3 -8.94 1.76 -50.46
CA PHE A 3 -8.67 3.01 -49.75
C PHE A 3 -7.27 2.93 -49.15
N LEU A 4 -6.40 3.79 -49.62
CA LEU A 4 -5.06 4.08 -49.14
C LEU A 4 -5.18 4.99 -47.88
N PRO A 5 -4.40 4.83 -46.82
CA PRO A 5 -4.23 5.87 -45.81
C PRO A 5 -3.11 6.83 -46.21
N VAL A 6 -3.43 8.10 -46.23
CA VAL A 6 -2.49 9.21 -46.44
C VAL A 6 -1.73 9.45 -45.13
N ILE A 7 -0.43 9.18 -45.16
CA ILE A 7 0.52 9.57 -44.13
C ILE A 7 0.97 11.00 -44.39
N PHE A 8 0.60 11.93 -43.53
CA PHE A 8 1.15 13.29 -43.52
C PHE A 8 2.45 13.31 -42.71
N PHE A 9 3.57 13.41 -43.40
CA PHE A 9 4.87 13.75 -42.84
C PHE A 9 4.96 15.28 -42.68
N PHE A 10 4.92 15.75 -41.43
CA PHE A 10 5.34 17.13 -41.13
C PHE A 10 6.83 17.13 -40.80
N LEU A 11 7.63 17.52 -41.76
CA LEU A 11 9.02 17.96 -41.59
C LEU A 11 9.00 19.37 -40.99
N SER A 12 9.15 19.50 -39.70
CA SER A 12 9.47 20.76 -39.05
C SER A 12 10.99 20.94 -39.06
N PHE A 13 11.47 21.85 -39.92
CA PHE A 13 12.81 22.39 -39.80
C PHE A 13 12.94 23.19 -38.51
N GLY A 14 13.57 22.59 -37.50
CA GLY A 14 13.99 23.30 -36.29
C GLY A 14 15.18 24.19 -36.61
N MET A 15 14.97 25.51 -36.68
CA MET A 15 16.05 26.48 -36.59
C MET A 15 16.71 26.35 -35.21
N PHE A 16 17.90 25.79 -35.19
CA PHE A 16 18.79 25.90 -34.02
C PHE A 16 19.27 27.36 -33.92
N ALA A 17 18.60 28.16 -33.11
CA ALA A 17 19.14 29.43 -32.67
C ALA A 17 20.30 29.11 -31.68
N GLN A 18 21.52 29.25 -32.18
CA GLN A 18 22.72 29.27 -31.34
C GLN A 18 22.62 30.46 -30.37
N LYS A 19 22.27 30.19 -29.14
CA LYS A 19 22.33 31.17 -28.04
C LYS A 19 23.82 31.50 -27.80
N LYS A 20 24.22 32.76 -28.01
CA LYS A 20 25.55 33.23 -27.64
C LYS A 20 25.82 32.86 -26.17
N THR A 21 26.74 31.93 -25.92
CA THR A 21 27.20 31.59 -24.56
C THR A 21 28.04 32.75 -24.03
N THR A 22 27.65 33.30 -22.89
CA THR A 22 28.45 34.26 -22.13
C THR A 22 29.59 33.51 -21.38
N SER A 23 30.66 34.15 -21.02
CA SER A 23 31.81 33.52 -20.30
C SER A 23 31.37 32.83 -18.97
N SER A 24 30.32 33.33 -18.36
CA SER A 24 29.70 32.69 -17.17
C SER A 24 29.03 31.34 -17.48
N ASP A 25 28.50 31.15 -18.68
CA ASP A 25 27.86 29.91 -19.09
C ASP A 25 28.90 28.79 -19.32
N GLU A 26 30.07 29.11 -19.87
CA GLU A 26 31.14 28.14 -20.10
C GLU A 26 31.73 27.61 -18.79
N LEU A 27 31.98 28.47 -17.81
CA LEU A 27 32.44 28.08 -16.46
C LEU A 27 31.40 27.19 -15.77
N THR A 28 30.13 27.52 -15.90
CA THR A 28 29.02 26.72 -15.34
C THR A 28 28.97 25.34 -15.98
N ILE A 29 29.08 25.23 -17.29
CA ILE A 29 29.09 23.96 -18.03
C ILE A 29 30.26 23.09 -17.59
N LYS A 30 31.48 23.65 -17.50
CA LYS A 30 32.67 22.92 -17.09
C LYS A 30 32.57 22.43 -15.64
N LEU A 31 32.01 23.23 -14.74
CA LEU A 31 31.76 22.86 -13.35
C LEU A 31 30.79 21.69 -13.27
N ILE A 32 29.64 21.75 -14.00
CA ILE A 32 28.63 20.69 -14.02
C ILE A 32 29.22 19.39 -14.55
N GLN A 33 29.95 19.44 -15.67
CA GLN A 33 30.59 18.25 -16.25
C GLN A 33 31.53 17.55 -15.25
N ASN A 34 32.36 18.32 -14.53
CA ASN A 34 33.24 17.77 -13.52
C ASN A 34 32.47 17.21 -12.32
N LEU A 35 31.42 17.90 -11.83
CA LEU A 35 30.56 17.41 -10.75
C LEU A 35 29.86 16.11 -11.16
N VAL A 36 29.28 16.04 -12.34
CA VAL A 36 28.62 14.82 -12.82
C VAL A 36 29.62 13.67 -12.94
N ARG A 37 30.84 13.95 -13.42
CA ARG A 37 31.91 12.94 -13.50
C ARG A 37 32.33 12.43 -12.12
N VAL A 38 32.55 13.31 -11.15
CA VAL A 38 32.90 12.94 -9.77
C VAL A 38 31.75 12.14 -9.12
N GLN A 39 30.51 12.58 -9.27
CA GLN A 39 29.35 11.88 -8.73
C GLN A 39 29.15 10.50 -9.36
N ASN A 40 29.34 10.39 -10.67
CA ASN A 40 29.24 9.10 -11.37
C ASN A 40 30.35 8.12 -10.91
N ASN A 41 31.57 8.59 -10.77
CA ASN A 41 32.67 7.77 -10.24
C ASN A 41 32.37 7.30 -8.80
N ASN A 42 31.86 8.18 -7.95
CA ASN A 42 31.48 7.85 -6.58
C ASN A 42 30.33 6.86 -6.49
N ARG A 43 29.44 6.81 -7.49
CA ARG A 43 28.33 5.86 -7.57
C ARG A 43 28.79 4.40 -7.61
N PHE A 44 29.89 4.11 -8.29
CA PHE A 44 30.45 2.76 -8.40
C PHE A 44 31.32 2.39 -7.20
N LEU A 45 31.81 3.37 -6.45
CA LEU A 45 32.67 3.22 -5.31
C LEU A 45 31.91 3.25 -3.97
N VAL A 46 30.72 2.63 -3.93
CA VAL A 46 30.01 2.46 -2.65
C VAL A 46 30.79 1.45 -1.82
N THR A 47 31.60 1.94 -0.91
CA THR A 47 32.29 1.12 0.08
C THR A 47 31.33 0.69 1.17
N ASP A 48 31.51 -0.54 1.65
CA ASP A 48 30.79 -1.03 2.82
C ASP A 48 31.16 -0.15 4.02
N HIS A 49 30.18 0.31 4.77
CA HIS A 49 30.38 1.15 5.94
C HIS A 49 29.20 1.10 6.90
N ASN A 50 29.46 1.52 8.12
CA ASN A 50 28.47 1.71 9.17
C ASN A 50 28.41 3.18 9.60
N TYR A 51 27.28 3.60 10.10
CA TYR A 51 27.11 4.87 10.79
C TYR A 51 25.93 4.78 11.76
N SER A 52 25.97 5.66 12.77
CA SER A 52 24.83 5.89 13.66
C SER A 52 24.15 7.19 13.31
N TYR A 53 22.85 7.30 13.57
CA TYR A 53 22.16 8.58 13.45
C TYR A 53 21.12 8.78 14.55
N TYR A 54 20.93 10.04 14.88
CA TYR A 54 19.79 10.51 15.65
C TYR A 54 18.81 11.22 14.74
N GLU A 55 17.52 10.93 14.89
CA GLU A 55 16.43 11.57 14.13
C GLU A 55 15.36 12.09 15.08
N LYS A 56 14.97 13.36 14.88
CA LYS A 56 13.85 13.98 15.55
C LYS A 56 12.81 14.41 14.53
N THR A 57 11.59 13.94 14.72
CA THR A 57 10.43 14.26 13.89
C THR A 57 9.41 15.00 14.74
N ILE A 58 8.98 16.17 14.28
CA ILE A 58 7.94 16.97 14.92
C ILE A 58 6.85 17.36 13.93
N VAL A 59 5.59 17.39 14.39
CA VAL A 59 4.48 18.06 13.71
C VAL A 59 4.08 19.24 14.59
N SER A 60 4.09 20.44 14.00
CA SER A 60 3.82 21.69 14.71
C SER A 60 3.26 22.76 13.80
N ALA A 61 3.07 23.96 14.31
CA ALA A 61 2.83 25.19 13.56
C ALA A 61 3.61 26.33 14.19
N GLU A 62 3.83 27.41 13.43
CA GLU A 62 4.42 28.62 13.97
C GLU A 62 3.32 29.44 14.68
N PRO A 63 3.50 29.77 15.98
CA PRO A 63 2.47 30.50 16.73
C PRO A 63 2.11 31.86 16.11
N ASP A 64 3.09 32.53 15.51
CA ASP A 64 2.92 33.86 14.91
C ASP A 64 2.18 33.85 13.58
N SER A 65 2.16 32.73 12.89
CA SER A 65 1.36 32.56 11.66
C SER A 65 -0.13 32.37 11.93
N ILE A 66 -0.51 32.09 13.19
CA ILE A 66 -1.90 31.81 13.56
C ILE A 66 -2.60 33.07 14.02
N SER A 67 -3.63 33.49 13.29
CA SER A 67 -4.54 34.55 13.70
C SER A 67 -5.41 34.08 14.87
N ALA A 68 -5.20 34.62 16.06
CA ALA A 68 -5.97 34.26 17.26
C ALA A 68 -7.28 35.08 17.33
N VAL A 69 -8.22 34.77 16.46
CA VAL A 69 -9.54 35.43 16.42
C VAL A 69 -10.56 34.61 17.17
N VAL A 70 -11.35 35.27 18.03
CA VAL A 70 -12.55 34.68 18.64
C VAL A 70 -13.75 35.15 17.82
N ASP A 71 -14.43 34.23 17.16
CA ASP A 71 -15.50 34.57 16.23
C ASP A 71 -16.85 33.98 16.68
N THR A 72 -17.93 34.65 16.30
CA THR A 72 -19.30 34.17 16.57
C THR A 72 -19.83 33.43 15.35
N ILE A 73 -20.13 32.13 15.50
CA ILE A 73 -20.63 31.31 14.42
C ILE A 73 -22.12 31.01 14.58
N TYR A 74 -22.91 31.27 13.54
CA TYR A 74 -24.29 30.82 13.47
C TYR A 74 -24.35 29.28 13.28
N LYS A 75 -24.76 28.58 14.31
CA LYS A 75 -24.93 27.13 14.25
C LYS A 75 -26.23 26.66 13.56
N ASN A 76 -27.25 27.47 13.64
CA ASN A 76 -28.55 27.20 13.04
C ASN A 76 -29.34 28.49 12.75
N LYS A 77 -29.45 28.88 11.48
CA LYS A 77 -30.16 30.05 11.02
C LYS A 77 -31.66 30.08 11.41
N LYS A 78 -32.29 28.87 11.54
CA LYS A 78 -33.72 28.75 11.91
C LYS A 78 -34.00 28.89 13.42
N LYS A 79 -32.98 28.75 14.28
CA LYS A 79 -33.14 28.77 15.75
C LYS A 79 -32.37 29.89 16.47
N ASN A 80 -31.78 30.82 15.75
CA ASN A 80 -30.91 31.90 16.30
C ASN A 80 -29.93 31.46 17.39
N LYS A 81 -29.41 30.23 17.27
CA LYS A 81 -28.41 29.67 18.21
C LYS A 81 -27.01 30.04 17.73
N PHE A 82 -26.31 30.81 18.53
CA PHE A 82 -24.92 31.21 18.34
C PHE A 82 -23.98 30.25 19.07
N SER A 83 -22.80 30.05 18.54
CA SER A 83 -21.67 29.46 19.26
C SER A 83 -20.43 30.32 19.05
N ILE A 84 -19.67 30.52 20.12
CA ILE A 84 -18.39 31.24 20.04
C ILE A 84 -17.33 30.24 19.52
N ASP A 85 -16.64 30.62 18.45
CA ASP A 85 -15.46 29.85 17.97
C ASP A 85 -14.20 30.50 18.53
N SER A 86 -13.64 29.87 19.54
CA SER A 86 -12.33 30.20 20.12
C SER A 86 -11.24 29.22 19.69
N SER A 87 -11.50 28.44 18.63
CA SER A 87 -10.63 27.32 18.25
C SER A 87 -9.24 27.79 17.81
N SER A 88 -9.13 28.91 17.02
CA SER A 88 -7.84 29.43 16.60
C SER A 88 -7.02 29.98 17.79
N TYR A 89 -7.67 30.63 18.75
CA TYR A 89 -7.02 31.07 19.98
C TYR A 89 -6.48 29.89 20.82
N LYS A 90 -7.32 28.85 21.02
CA LYS A 90 -6.92 27.64 21.75
C LYS A 90 -5.77 26.94 21.06
N PHE A 91 -5.81 26.87 19.73
CA PHE A 91 -4.77 26.24 18.93
C PHE A 91 -3.44 27.03 19.03
N LYS A 92 -3.46 28.37 18.86
CA LYS A 92 -2.28 29.21 19.06
C LYS A 92 -1.68 29.01 20.44
N ARG A 93 -2.50 29.03 21.50
CA ARG A 93 -2.05 28.80 22.88
C ARG A 93 -1.42 27.43 23.07
N LEU A 94 -1.98 26.39 22.41
CA LEU A 94 -1.43 25.02 22.45
C LEU A 94 -0.04 24.98 21.82
N ILE A 95 0.08 25.45 20.58
CA ILE A 95 1.32 25.40 19.79
C ILE A 95 2.44 26.26 20.38
N THR A 96 2.10 27.37 21.06
CA THR A 96 3.08 28.18 21.78
C THR A 96 3.76 27.38 22.92
N LYS A 97 3.03 26.44 23.53
CA LYS A 97 3.52 25.66 24.66
C LYS A 97 4.16 24.33 24.28
N GLN A 98 3.69 23.69 23.20
CA GLN A 98 4.09 22.34 22.84
C GLN A 98 3.90 22.07 21.34
N HIS A 99 4.51 20.97 20.86
CA HIS A 99 4.24 20.41 19.54
C HIS A 99 2.98 19.52 19.55
N LEU A 100 2.41 19.25 18.37
CA LEU A 100 1.30 18.29 18.22
C LEU A 100 1.77 16.84 18.22
N TYR A 101 3.00 16.61 17.79
CA TYR A 101 3.59 15.30 17.71
C TYR A 101 5.11 15.40 17.81
N GLN A 102 5.74 14.46 18.50
CA GLN A 102 7.19 14.36 18.58
C GLN A 102 7.62 12.90 18.68
N LEU A 103 8.58 12.55 17.85
CA LEU A 103 9.23 11.25 17.83
C LEU A 103 10.73 11.47 17.76
N GLU A 104 11.47 10.74 18.56
CA GLU A 104 12.93 10.69 18.52
C GLU A 104 13.37 9.23 18.39
N LYS A 105 14.38 8.97 17.56
CA LYS A 105 15.01 7.65 17.42
C LYS A 105 16.50 7.74 17.24
N VAL A 106 17.20 6.74 17.77
CA VAL A 106 18.64 6.48 17.52
C VAL A 106 18.74 5.15 16.81
N ALA A 107 19.49 5.10 15.73
CA ALA A 107 19.66 3.88 14.95
C ALA A 107 21.08 3.75 14.42
N ASP A 108 21.52 2.50 14.32
CA ASP A 108 22.72 2.09 13.61
C ASP A 108 22.35 1.62 12.22
N VAL A 109 23.09 2.07 11.23
CA VAL A 109 22.91 1.68 9.84
C VAL A 109 24.16 1.00 9.34
N SER A 110 23.96 -0.11 8.66
CA SER A 110 25.01 -0.81 7.95
C SER A 110 24.70 -0.89 6.45
N ILE A 111 25.67 -0.56 5.65
CA ILE A 111 25.60 -0.67 4.18
C ILE A 111 26.61 -1.73 3.77
N LYS A 112 26.11 -2.81 3.17
CA LYS A 112 26.96 -3.91 2.63
C LYS A 112 26.43 -4.31 1.26
N ASN A 113 27.31 -4.37 0.26
CA ASN A 113 26.95 -4.71 -1.13
C ASN A 113 25.74 -3.87 -1.63
N LYS A 114 25.72 -2.56 -1.35
CA LYS A 114 24.62 -1.61 -1.66
C LYS A 114 23.30 -1.89 -0.93
N GLN A 115 23.24 -2.87 -0.03
CA GLN A 115 22.08 -3.14 0.80
C GLN A 115 22.18 -2.37 2.11
N LYS A 116 21.19 -1.53 2.38
CA LYS A 116 21.05 -0.81 3.65
C LYS A 116 20.27 -1.69 4.65
N ARG A 117 20.78 -1.72 5.88
CA ARG A 117 20.11 -2.33 7.03
C ARG A 117 20.18 -1.38 8.20
N GLU A 118 19.11 -1.31 8.95
CA GLU A 118 18.93 -0.36 10.03
C GLU A 118 18.51 -1.11 11.31
N GLU A 119 19.21 -0.85 12.41
CA GLU A 119 18.86 -1.33 13.74
C GLU A 119 18.52 -0.14 14.64
N ILE A 120 17.27 -0.05 15.07
CA ILE A 120 16.78 1.03 15.91
C ILE A 120 17.06 0.67 17.35
N LEU A 121 17.99 1.39 17.98
CA LEU A 121 18.51 1.13 19.33
C LEU A 121 17.71 1.83 20.43
N SER A 122 17.11 2.98 20.09
CA SER A 122 16.31 3.75 21.05
C SER A 122 15.16 4.47 20.35
N ILE A 123 14.01 4.53 21.01
CA ILE A 123 12.80 5.20 20.52
C ILE A 123 12.14 5.95 21.68
N LYS A 124 11.73 7.21 21.40
CA LYS A 124 10.91 8.00 22.31
C LYS A 124 9.81 8.70 21.51
N MET A 125 8.56 8.34 21.74
CA MET A 125 7.40 8.95 21.12
C MET A 125 6.55 9.64 22.18
N ALA A 126 6.28 10.93 21.99
CA ALA A 126 5.51 11.70 22.94
C ALA A 126 4.06 11.20 23.03
N GLY A 127 3.58 10.97 24.23
CA GLY A 127 2.21 10.58 24.52
C GLY A 127 1.89 9.10 24.35
N LEU A 128 2.74 8.29 23.74
CA LEU A 128 2.47 6.87 23.51
C LEU A 128 3.48 6.00 24.25
N LYS A 129 2.99 5.11 25.13
CA LYS A 129 3.80 4.09 25.79
C LYS A 129 4.30 3.04 24.80
N GLN A 130 3.47 2.71 23.81
CA GLN A 130 3.85 1.85 22.69
C GLN A 130 3.91 2.68 21.40
N PRO A 131 5.10 2.80 20.77
CA PRO A 131 5.25 3.53 19.53
C PRO A 131 4.43 2.91 18.40
N ILE A 132 4.06 3.74 17.43
CA ILE A 132 3.49 3.28 16.17
C ILE A 132 4.67 2.85 15.30
N TYR A 133 5.01 1.55 15.34
CA TYR A 133 6.19 1.01 14.66
C TYR A 133 6.15 1.18 13.15
N GLU A 134 4.97 1.25 12.54
CA GLU A 134 4.79 1.49 11.10
C GLU A 134 5.42 2.82 10.64
N LEU A 135 5.52 3.79 11.54
CA LEU A 135 6.14 5.09 11.25
C LEU A 135 7.67 5.04 11.23
N MET A 136 8.28 4.02 11.86
CA MET A 136 9.73 3.91 12.00
C MET A 136 10.44 3.53 10.70
N GLY A 137 9.74 2.87 9.79
CA GLY A 137 10.29 2.37 8.53
C GLY A 137 10.33 3.38 7.40
N GLN A 138 9.89 4.62 7.62
CA GLN A 138 9.79 5.63 6.57
C GLN A 138 11.14 6.29 6.30
N GLU A 139 11.57 6.28 5.03
CA GLU A 139 12.73 7.04 4.58
C GLU A 139 12.28 8.39 4.03
N PHE A 140 12.54 9.45 4.79
CA PHE A 140 12.06 10.80 4.45
C PHE A 140 13.01 11.54 3.51
N MET A 141 14.30 11.25 3.57
CA MET A 141 15.36 11.93 2.81
C MET A 141 16.39 10.91 2.30
N PRO A 142 16.99 11.14 1.12
CA PRO A 142 18.03 10.28 0.62
C PRO A 142 19.30 10.40 1.49
N THR A 143 19.94 9.28 1.75
CA THR A 143 21.28 9.23 2.35
C THR A 143 22.37 9.09 1.29
N ASN A 144 22.03 8.50 0.13
CA ASN A 144 22.92 8.35 -1.01
C ASN A 144 22.59 9.38 -2.10
N PHE A 145 23.37 10.47 -2.16
CA PHE A 145 23.23 11.53 -3.17
C PHE A 145 23.89 11.20 -4.50
N ASN A 146 24.60 10.06 -4.61
CA ASN A 146 25.17 9.58 -5.88
C ASN A 146 24.17 8.72 -6.69
N ALA A 147 22.98 8.43 -6.16
CA ALA A 147 21.97 7.66 -6.85
C ALA A 147 21.35 8.46 -8.03
N ASP A 148 20.94 7.79 -9.10
CA ASP A 148 20.26 8.42 -10.24
C ASP A 148 18.91 9.05 -9.88
N VAL A 149 18.27 8.49 -8.86
CA VAL A 149 16.97 8.95 -8.36
C VAL A 149 17.10 9.22 -6.88
N LEU A 150 16.74 10.44 -6.49
CA LEU A 150 16.67 10.84 -5.08
C LEU A 150 15.22 10.74 -4.62
N LYS A 151 15.01 10.03 -3.50
CA LYS A 151 13.69 9.86 -2.88
C LYS A 151 13.55 10.82 -1.70
N PHE A 152 12.58 11.71 -1.77
CA PHE A 152 12.17 12.59 -0.67
C PHE A 152 10.72 12.28 -0.31
N LEU A 153 10.45 11.69 0.84
CA LEU A 153 9.12 11.18 1.18
C LEU A 153 8.58 10.26 0.07
N THR A 154 7.51 10.70 -0.58
CA THR A 154 6.88 10.01 -1.72
C THR A 154 7.38 10.51 -3.08
N PHE A 155 8.28 11.51 -3.11
CA PHE A 155 8.79 12.11 -4.34
C PHE A 155 10.04 11.39 -4.82
N ASN A 156 9.98 10.87 -6.04
CA ASN A 156 11.14 10.36 -6.74
C ASN A 156 11.56 11.39 -7.81
N ILE A 157 12.67 12.06 -7.60
CA ILE A 157 13.22 13.03 -8.53
C ILE A 157 14.47 12.48 -9.20
N LYS A 158 14.69 12.81 -10.47
CA LYS A 158 15.97 12.53 -11.11
C LYS A 158 17.04 13.42 -10.45
N ASN A 159 18.15 12.82 -10.08
CA ASN A 159 19.25 13.57 -9.47
C ASN A 159 19.81 14.59 -10.46
N PRO A 160 19.85 15.89 -10.13
CA PRO A 160 20.37 16.90 -11.04
C PRO A 160 21.84 16.68 -11.46
N LEU A 161 22.63 16.04 -10.62
CA LEU A 161 24.05 15.75 -10.89
C LEU A 161 24.29 14.31 -11.41
N SER A 162 23.24 13.56 -11.80
CA SER A 162 23.40 12.27 -12.47
C SER A 162 23.51 12.42 -13.99
N VAL A 163 24.20 11.47 -14.64
CA VAL A 163 24.35 11.43 -16.10
C VAL A 163 23.01 11.51 -16.83
N ASN A 164 21.99 10.79 -16.31
CA ASN A 164 20.64 10.75 -16.90
C ASN A 164 19.70 11.84 -16.38
N GLY A 165 20.16 12.66 -15.45
CA GLY A 165 19.34 13.66 -14.79
C GLY A 165 19.69 15.09 -15.17
N ASN A 166 20.98 15.40 -15.40
CA ASN A 166 21.48 16.75 -15.64
C ASN A 166 20.74 17.49 -16.77
N SER A 167 20.43 16.81 -17.87
CA SER A 167 19.67 17.39 -19.01
C SER A 167 18.24 17.83 -18.66
N LYS A 168 17.74 17.47 -17.50
CA LYS A 168 16.38 17.81 -17.03
C LYS A 168 16.34 19.07 -16.17
N TYR A 169 17.50 19.72 -15.98
CA TYR A 169 17.64 20.92 -15.18
C TYR A 169 18.42 21.99 -15.89
N ASN A 170 18.05 23.23 -15.69
CA ASN A 170 18.84 24.40 -16.03
C ASN A 170 19.66 24.78 -14.81
N PHE A 171 20.96 25.04 -15.01
CA PHE A 171 21.89 25.42 -13.96
C PHE A 171 22.43 26.83 -14.20
N TYR A 172 22.69 27.55 -13.09
CA TYR A 172 23.33 28.85 -13.14
C TYR A 172 24.07 29.12 -11.84
N LEU A 173 25.21 29.81 -11.92
CA LEU A 173 25.97 30.25 -10.78
C LEU A 173 25.38 31.51 -10.18
N ASP A 174 25.39 31.60 -8.84
CA ASP A 174 24.94 32.78 -8.12
C ASP A 174 26.05 33.83 -8.06
N SER A 175 25.91 34.91 -8.82
CA SER A 175 26.95 35.98 -8.91
C SER A 175 27.23 36.66 -7.56
N LYS A 176 26.24 36.71 -6.67
CA LYS A 176 26.41 37.31 -5.32
C LYS A 176 27.26 36.44 -4.39
N TYR A 177 27.41 35.16 -4.70
CA TYR A 177 28.23 34.21 -3.93
C TYR A 177 29.65 34.05 -4.47
N GLN A 178 29.97 34.74 -5.57
CA GLN A 178 31.31 34.74 -6.19
C GLN A 178 32.15 35.88 -5.62
N SER A 179 32.68 35.72 -4.40
CA SER A 179 33.79 36.53 -3.96
C SER A 179 35.03 36.08 -4.70
N ALA A 180 35.89 37.01 -5.15
CA ALA A 180 37.10 36.70 -5.92
C ALA A 180 38.06 35.72 -5.19
N ASN A 181 38.04 35.69 -3.87
CA ASN A 181 38.82 34.83 -3.00
C ASN A 181 38.09 33.60 -2.45
N SER A 182 36.81 33.37 -2.80
CA SER A 182 36.06 32.24 -2.27
C SER A 182 36.29 30.96 -3.10
N GLU A 183 36.76 29.88 -2.43
CA GLU A 183 36.82 28.55 -3.05
C GLU A 183 35.43 27.94 -3.27
N LEU A 184 34.40 28.44 -2.59
CA LEU A 184 33.06 27.94 -2.62
C LEU A 184 32.21 28.72 -3.60
N VAL A 185 31.43 27.99 -4.39
CA VAL A 185 30.45 28.56 -5.33
C VAL A 185 29.06 27.98 -5.08
N LYS A 186 28.04 28.78 -5.31
CA LYS A 186 26.66 28.35 -5.22
C LYS A 186 26.11 28.08 -6.62
N LEU A 187 25.87 26.80 -6.93
CA LEU A 187 25.30 26.31 -8.16
C LEU A 187 23.79 26.09 -8.00
N ASN A 188 22.99 26.96 -8.56
CA ASN A 188 21.54 26.83 -8.56
C ASN A 188 21.05 25.92 -9.69
N PHE A 189 19.94 25.23 -9.48
CA PHE A 189 19.29 24.42 -10.51
C PHE A 189 17.76 24.55 -10.48
N ASN A 190 17.13 24.47 -11.69
CA ASN A 190 15.68 24.49 -11.87
C ASN A 190 15.29 23.42 -12.87
N SER A 191 14.19 22.66 -12.60
CA SER A 191 13.68 21.68 -13.53
C SER A 191 13.13 22.32 -14.81
N THR A 192 13.47 21.76 -16.00
CA THR A 192 13.14 22.30 -17.34
C THR A 192 11.71 21.99 -17.80
N SER A 193 10.98 21.07 -17.19
CA SER A 193 9.70 20.59 -17.71
C SER A 193 8.55 21.52 -17.38
N LEU A 194 7.98 22.16 -18.40
CA LEU A 194 6.75 22.97 -18.35
C LEU A 194 5.49 22.16 -18.01
N PHE A 195 5.49 20.82 -18.21
CA PHE A 195 4.33 19.95 -18.03
C PHE A 195 4.31 19.19 -16.69
N ARG A 196 5.29 19.35 -15.83
CA ARG A 196 5.31 18.67 -14.53
C ARG A 196 4.63 19.52 -13.47
N LYS A 197 3.61 18.94 -12.82
CA LYS A 197 2.89 19.56 -11.69
C LYS A 197 3.78 19.92 -10.50
N ASN A 198 4.98 19.37 -10.41
CA ASN A 198 5.94 19.63 -9.35
C ASN A 198 7.16 20.36 -9.90
N LYS A 199 7.36 21.58 -9.46
CA LYS A 199 8.55 22.36 -9.75
C LYS A 199 9.66 21.98 -8.76
N VAL A 200 10.76 21.44 -9.26
CA VAL A 200 11.96 21.13 -8.46
C VAL A 200 13.01 22.21 -8.70
N THR A 201 13.40 22.89 -7.65
CA THR A 201 14.46 23.90 -7.66
C THR A 201 15.42 23.63 -6.50
N GLY A 202 16.56 24.23 -6.51
CA GLY A 202 17.51 24.10 -5.41
C GLY A 202 18.87 24.66 -5.74
N PHE A 203 19.82 24.35 -4.88
CA PHE A 203 21.21 24.73 -5.10
C PHE A 203 22.17 23.77 -4.38
N TYR A 204 23.39 23.76 -4.88
CA TYR A 204 24.54 23.13 -4.24
C TYR A 204 25.56 24.21 -3.86
N ILE A 205 26.18 24.09 -2.69
CA ILE A 205 27.40 24.79 -2.32
C ILE A 205 28.55 23.82 -2.59
N VAL A 206 29.45 24.19 -3.48
CA VAL A 206 30.48 23.31 -4.01
C VAL A 206 31.85 24.01 -3.96
N ASN A 207 32.90 23.29 -3.62
CA ASN A 207 34.24 23.76 -3.79
C ASN A 207 34.62 23.69 -5.29
N LYS A 208 35.00 24.83 -5.90
CA LYS A 208 35.26 24.94 -7.35
C LYS A 208 36.55 24.20 -7.82
N HIS A 209 37.45 23.84 -6.91
CA HIS A 209 38.70 23.14 -7.22
C HIS A 209 38.60 21.62 -7.00
N THR A 210 38.00 21.22 -5.88
CA THR A 210 37.88 19.81 -5.51
C THR A 210 36.59 19.16 -5.99
N PHE A 211 35.60 19.97 -6.44
CA PHE A 211 34.25 19.54 -6.84
C PHE A 211 33.46 18.80 -5.74
N VAL A 212 33.80 19.10 -4.49
CA VAL A 212 33.16 18.55 -3.31
C VAL A 212 31.92 19.36 -2.96
N ILE A 213 30.81 18.67 -2.70
CA ILE A 213 29.57 19.28 -2.28
C ILE A 213 29.58 19.41 -0.75
N GLN A 214 29.46 20.64 -0.23
CA GLN A 214 29.34 20.90 1.21
C GLN A 214 27.90 21.01 1.67
N LYS A 215 27.01 21.53 0.80
CA LYS A 215 25.59 21.66 1.10
C LYS A 215 24.76 21.38 -0.15
N ALA A 216 23.67 20.64 0.02
CA ALA A 216 22.64 20.44 -1.00
C ALA A 216 21.28 20.88 -0.46
N VAL A 217 20.57 21.72 -1.22
CA VAL A 217 19.22 22.17 -0.89
C VAL A 217 18.28 21.86 -2.03
N PHE A 218 17.16 21.21 -1.71
CA PHE A 218 16.11 20.88 -2.65
C PHE A 218 14.80 21.53 -2.21
N LEU A 219 14.14 22.23 -3.12
CA LEU A 219 12.83 22.85 -2.94
C LEU A 219 11.88 22.23 -3.95
N ILE A 220 10.93 21.44 -3.47
CA ILE A 220 9.91 20.80 -4.30
C ILE A 220 8.59 21.46 -3.99
N LYS A 221 8.00 22.14 -4.99
CA LYS A 221 6.70 22.78 -4.87
C LYS A 221 5.65 21.96 -5.64
N GLY A 222 4.54 21.66 -4.98
CA GLY A 222 3.49 20.82 -5.58
C GLY A 222 2.28 20.71 -4.67
N ILE A 223 1.74 19.53 -4.55
CA ILE A 223 0.65 19.20 -3.63
C ILE A 223 1.06 19.46 -2.18
N ILE A 224 2.28 19.09 -1.84
CA ILE A 224 3.00 19.54 -0.65
C ILE A 224 4.24 20.30 -1.08
N ASN A 225 4.65 21.26 -0.28
CA ASN A 225 5.93 21.91 -0.43
C ASN A 225 6.93 21.21 0.48
N LEU A 226 8.10 20.94 -0.07
CA LEU A 226 9.16 20.26 0.63
C LEU A 226 10.45 21.07 0.48
N GLN A 227 11.11 21.34 1.60
CA GLN A 227 12.45 21.89 1.65
C GLN A 227 13.34 20.90 2.37
N ALA A 228 14.34 20.37 1.66
CA ALA A 228 15.32 19.44 2.20
C ALA A 228 16.71 20.05 2.11
N GLU A 229 17.43 20.05 3.22
CA GLU A 229 18.81 20.50 3.31
C GLU A 229 19.69 19.37 3.82
N THR A 230 20.84 19.17 3.22
CA THR A 230 21.84 18.22 3.66
C THR A 230 23.20 18.91 3.69
N TYR A 231 23.86 18.78 4.83
CA TYR A 231 25.24 19.24 5.04
C TYR A 231 26.15 18.04 5.00
N PHE A 232 27.30 18.19 4.33
CA PHE A 232 28.29 17.14 4.17
C PHE A 232 29.58 17.55 4.85
N GLU A 233 30.22 16.59 5.50
CA GLU A 233 31.50 16.76 6.17
C GLU A 233 32.43 15.61 5.78
N LYS A 234 33.74 15.88 5.85
CA LYS A 234 34.77 14.89 5.60
C LYS A 234 34.89 13.98 6.81
N CYS A 235 34.80 12.68 6.62
CA CYS A 235 35.06 11.71 7.67
C CYS A 235 36.58 11.52 7.85
N GLU A 236 37.06 11.41 9.08
CA GLU A 236 38.47 11.26 9.42
C GLU A 236 39.14 10.07 8.72
N ASN A 237 38.41 8.97 8.57
CA ASN A 237 38.90 7.72 7.97
C ASN A 237 38.50 7.54 6.50
N SER A 238 38.07 8.60 5.82
CA SER A 238 37.67 8.57 4.42
C SER A 238 38.14 9.77 3.64
N LYS A 239 38.47 9.56 2.35
CA LYS A 239 38.75 10.66 1.41
C LYS A 239 37.50 11.33 0.87
N LYS A 240 36.29 10.89 1.30
CA LYS A 240 35.01 11.34 0.79
C LYS A 240 34.22 12.05 1.89
N GLU A 241 33.30 12.91 1.45
CA GLU A 241 32.32 13.56 2.31
C GLU A 241 31.07 12.69 2.43
N TYR A 242 30.51 12.70 3.64
CA TYR A 242 29.30 12.01 4.00
C TYR A 242 28.30 12.99 4.63
N PRO A 243 27.00 12.70 4.59
CA PRO A 243 26.02 13.54 5.29
C PRO A 243 26.34 13.65 6.78
N ALA A 244 26.50 14.86 7.28
CA ALA A 244 26.70 15.15 8.71
C ALA A 244 25.35 15.51 9.37
N SER A 245 24.53 16.28 8.66
CA SER A 245 23.18 16.59 9.12
C SER A 245 22.22 16.78 7.96
N GLN A 246 20.94 16.51 8.24
CA GLN A 246 19.83 16.69 7.31
C GLN A 246 18.65 17.36 7.99
N ASN A 247 18.03 18.32 7.31
CA ASN A 247 16.80 18.96 7.73
C ASN A 247 15.75 18.86 6.63
N LEU A 248 14.55 18.40 6.96
CA LEU A 248 13.40 18.36 6.07
C LEU A 248 12.27 19.14 6.68
N LEU A 249 11.73 20.09 5.91
CA LEU A 249 10.52 20.83 6.24
C LEU A 249 9.46 20.51 5.18
N VAL A 250 8.30 20.05 5.61
CA VAL A 250 7.15 19.74 4.75
C VAL A 250 5.99 20.62 5.18
N THR A 251 5.45 21.38 4.23
CA THR A 251 4.30 22.24 4.44
C THR A 251 3.23 21.97 3.40
N LYS A 252 2.02 22.47 3.63
CA LYS A 252 0.93 22.39 2.66
C LYS A 252 1.32 23.10 1.37
N GLY A 253 1.04 22.48 0.22
CA GLY A 253 1.21 23.06 -1.11
C GLY A 253 -0.10 23.67 -1.65
N ASN A 254 -0.06 24.05 -2.94
CA ASN A 254 -1.15 24.82 -3.58
C ASN A 254 -2.31 23.96 -4.14
N HIS A 255 -2.43 22.68 -3.77
CA HIS A 255 -3.45 21.79 -4.31
C HIS A 255 -4.53 21.37 -3.31
N LYS A 256 -5.77 21.22 -3.85
CA LYS A 256 -7.00 20.89 -3.12
C LYS A 256 -7.20 19.39 -2.85
N HIS A 257 -6.15 18.57 -2.86
CA HIS A 257 -6.26 17.11 -2.78
C HIS A 257 -5.73 16.57 -1.45
N ASN A 258 -6.37 15.51 -0.97
CA ASN A 258 -5.84 14.75 0.16
C ASN A 258 -4.51 14.10 -0.21
N ILE A 259 -3.61 14.04 0.74
CA ILE A 259 -2.34 13.34 0.60
C ILE A 259 -2.31 12.21 1.62
N ASP A 260 -2.08 11.01 1.14
CA ASP A 260 -1.84 9.87 2.02
C ASP A 260 -0.35 9.88 2.40
N ILE A 261 -0.05 10.29 3.62
CA ILE A 261 1.29 10.22 4.21
C ILE A 261 1.22 9.28 5.40
N LEU A 262 2.12 8.31 5.45
CA LEU A 262 2.26 7.39 6.58
C LEU A 262 0.99 6.55 6.89
N GLY A 263 0.19 6.24 5.86
CA GLY A 263 -1.07 5.52 6.04
C GLY A 263 -2.24 6.37 6.56
N ALA A 264 -2.01 7.65 6.84
CA ALA A 264 -3.04 8.61 7.18
C ALA A 264 -3.34 9.53 6.00
N SER A 265 -4.61 9.71 5.71
CA SER A 265 -5.09 10.65 4.68
C SER A 265 -5.14 12.05 5.28
N ILE A 266 -4.16 12.89 4.96
CA ILE A 266 -4.19 14.31 5.33
C ILE A 266 -5.15 15.01 4.36
N ARG A 267 -6.28 15.47 4.88
CA ARG A 267 -7.29 16.17 4.08
C ARG A 267 -6.89 17.63 3.91
N PHE A 268 -6.62 18.02 2.66
CA PHE A 268 -6.45 19.41 2.28
C PHE A 268 -7.71 19.88 1.55
N ASP A 269 -8.83 20.00 2.28
CA ASP A 269 -10.07 20.53 1.71
C ASP A 269 -9.98 22.06 1.68
N ASP A 270 -9.62 22.63 0.53
CA ASP A 270 -9.84 24.06 0.21
C ASP A 270 -11.31 24.27 -0.21
N THR A 271 -12.24 23.97 0.65
CA THR A 271 -13.55 24.58 0.49
C THR A 271 -13.42 26.01 0.98
N GLN A 272 -13.68 27.00 0.10
CA GLN A 272 -13.89 28.39 0.50
C GLN A 272 -14.68 28.40 1.81
N LYS A 273 -14.18 29.12 2.80
CA LYS A 273 -14.86 29.30 4.09
C LYS A 273 -16.31 29.68 3.82
N ALA A 274 -17.23 28.72 3.90
CA ALA A 274 -18.62 29.09 4.09
C ALA A 274 -18.65 29.84 5.42
N ALA A 275 -19.46 30.88 5.51
CA ALA A 275 -19.55 31.83 6.65
C ALA A 275 -19.75 31.20 8.05
N ASN A 276 -19.74 29.84 8.14
CA ASN A 276 -19.99 29.04 9.34
C ASN A 276 -18.93 27.94 9.57
N GLN A 277 -17.70 28.07 9.01
CA GLN A 277 -16.67 27.02 9.20
C GLN A 277 -15.66 27.42 10.27
N LYS A 278 -15.38 26.43 11.17
CA LYS A 278 -14.25 26.47 12.09
C LYS A 278 -12.93 26.67 11.33
N TYR A 279 -12.00 27.41 11.93
CA TYR A 279 -10.65 27.59 11.38
C TYR A 279 -10.00 26.24 11.03
N ASP A 280 -9.45 26.15 9.83
CA ASP A 280 -8.74 24.95 9.38
C ASP A 280 -7.25 25.08 9.71
N TYR A 281 -6.83 24.43 10.80
CA TYR A 281 -5.45 24.44 11.28
C TYR A 281 -4.47 23.74 10.34
N THR A 282 -4.95 22.93 9.40
CA THR A 282 -4.08 22.12 8.52
C THR A 282 -3.23 22.99 7.60
N GLN A 283 -3.62 24.26 7.40
CA GLN A 283 -2.88 25.21 6.57
C GLN A 283 -1.58 25.69 7.22
N ASP A 284 -1.55 25.73 8.54
CA ASP A 284 -0.42 26.27 9.32
C ASP A 284 0.52 25.15 9.81
N LEU A 285 0.12 23.89 9.61
CA LEU A 285 0.91 22.74 10.04
C LEU A 285 2.13 22.50 9.17
N TYR A 286 3.22 22.18 9.82
CA TYR A 286 4.42 21.63 9.17
C TYR A 286 4.88 20.33 9.83
N LEU A 287 5.52 19.48 9.04
CA LEU A 287 6.32 18.36 9.50
C LEU A 287 7.80 18.74 9.35
N LYS A 288 8.55 18.72 10.45
CA LYS A 288 9.99 18.95 10.46
C LYS A 288 10.72 17.69 10.92
N ILE A 289 11.73 17.29 10.17
CA ILE A 289 12.59 16.16 10.49
C ILE A 289 14.03 16.66 10.50
N THR A 290 14.71 16.42 11.60
CA THR A 290 16.13 16.73 11.76
C THR A 290 16.88 15.43 12.00
N ARG A 291 17.94 15.18 11.23
CA ARG A 291 18.79 14.00 11.39
C ARG A 291 20.24 14.43 11.54
N LYS A 292 20.93 13.88 12.52
CA LYS A 292 22.39 14.03 12.74
C LYS A 292 23.06 12.69 12.58
N PHE A 293 24.17 12.63 11.83
CA PHE A 293 24.92 11.40 11.55
C PHE A 293 26.21 11.43 12.35
N LEU A 294 26.60 10.28 12.90
CA LEU A 294 27.80 10.11 13.72
C LEU A 294 28.42 8.74 13.46
N ASN A 295 29.65 8.58 13.90
CA ASN A 295 30.37 7.30 14.01
C ASN A 295 30.47 6.55 12.69
N TYR A 296 30.82 7.24 11.60
CA TYR A 296 31.11 6.57 10.33
C TYR A 296 32.32 5.65 10.51
N ASN A 297 32.15 4.37 10.18
CA ASN A 297 33.20 3.35 10.27
C ASN A 297 33.23 2.51 8.99
N PHE A 298 34.43 2.40 8.39
CA PHE A 298 34.65 1.71 7.12
C PHE A 298 35.38 0.37 7.29
N GLU A 299 35.87 0.07 8.49
CA GLU A 299 36.67 -1.12 8.78
C GLU A 299 35.86 -2.29 9.33
N LYS A 300 34.77 -1.99 10.02
CA LYS A 300 33.89 -3.02 10.62
C LYS A 300 32.88 -3.51 9.63
N ILE A 301 33.00 -4.78 9.23
CA ILE A 301 31.95 -5.44 8.44
C ILE A 301 30.76 -5.75 9.35
N PRO A 302 29.57 -5.22 9.07
CA PRO A 302 28.40 -5.44 9.91
C PRO A 302 27.95 -6.90 9.92
N LYS A 303 27.42 -7.35 11.05
CA LYS A 303 26.78 -8.65 11.18
C LYS A 303 25.62 -8.74 10.17
N LYS A 304 25.49 -9.88 9.52
CA LYS A 304 24.38 -10.13 8.59
C LYS A 304 23.07 -10.20 9.37
N GLN A 305 22.23 -9.16 9.22
CA GLN A 305 20.86 -9.16 9.77
C GLN A 305 19.87 -9.61 8.71
N PRO A 306 18.85 -10.40 9.05
CA PRO A 306 17.86 -10.89 8.09
C PRO A 306 16.89 -9.80 7.63
N TYR A 307 16.59 -8.81 8.47
CA TYR A 307 15.60 -7.75 8.20
C TYR A 307 16.27 -6.47 7.71
N GLN A 308 15.55 -5.72 6.89
CA GLN A 308 16.00 -4.39 6.43
C GLN A 308 15.97 -3.38 7.57
N ILE A 309 14.95 -3.47 8.45
CA ILE A 309 14.83 -2.65 9.64
C ILE A 309 14.50 -3.56 10.81
N GLN A 310 15.24 -3.44 11.90
CA GLN A 310 15.02 -4.17 13.14
C GLN A 310 14.92 -3.19 14.30
N ILE A 311 14.01 -3.42 15.22
CA ILE A 311 13.92 -2.68 16.48
C ILE A 311 14.53 -3.53 17.59
N ASP A 312 15.49 -2.97 18.30
CA ASP A 312 16.07 -3.61 19.47
C ASP A 312 14.99 -3.85 20.56
N LYS A 313 15.09 -4.97 21.25
CA LYS A 313 14.11 -5.33 22.29
C LYS A 313 14.02 -4.30 23.41
N ASN A 314 15.14 -3.63 23.70
CA ASN A 314 15.27 -2.64 24.75
C ASN A 314 15.12 -1.20 24.25
N ALA A 315 14.75 -0.99 22.96
CA ALA A 315 14.72 0.33 22.34
C ALA A 315 13.90 1.38 23.11
N LEU A 316 12.86 0.96 23.84
CA LEU A 316 12.04 1.84 24.66
C LEU A 316 12.71 2.22 26.00
N ASN A 317 13.65 1.42 26.48
CA ASN A 317 14.33 1.60 27.77
C ASN A 317 15.69 2.29 27.63
N ASN A 318 16.31 2.22 26.46
CA ASN A 318 17.65 2.77 26.18
C ASN A 318 17.67 4.29 26.00
N GLN A 319 16.96 5.02 26.85
CA GLN A 319 16.84 6.49 26.69
C GLN A 319 18.15 7.25 26.95
N ALA A 320 19.11 6.66 27.63
CA ALA A 320 20.43 7.24 27.84
C ALA A 320 21.19 7.51 26.51
N LEU A 321 20.91 6.74 25.47
CA LEU A 321 21.52 6.96 24.14
C LEU A 321 21.15 8.32 23.55
N PHE A 322 20.00 8.89 23.90
CA PHE A 322 19.66 10.23 23.42
C PHE A 322 20.62 11.29 23.97
N LEU A 323 21.14 11.12 25.18
CA LEU A 323 22.07 12.07 25.82
C LEU A 323 23.39 12.18 25.06
N THR A 324 23.84 11.13 24.38
CA THR A 324 25.08 11.12 23.59
C THR A 324 24.97 11.98 22.32
N PHE A 325 23.74 12.25 21.86
CA PHE A 325 23.46 13.05 20.66
C PHE A 325 22.97 14.47 20.95
N PHE A 326 22.73 14.80 22.23
CA PHE A 326 22.31 16.13 22.64
C PHE A 326 23.51 17.07 22.79
N GLU A 327 23.65 17.98 21.88
CA GLU A 327 24.36 19.23 22.15
C GLU A 327 23.42 20.17 22.91
N LYS A 328 23.95 20.85 23.94
CA LYS A 328 23.21 21.72 24.89
C LYS A 328 22.40 22.84 24.23
N ASP A 329 22.65 23.18 22.96
CA ASP A 329 22.12 24.37 22.30
C ASP A 329 20.81 24.17 21.51
N SER A 330 20.24 22.97 21.45
CA SER A 330 19.06 22.69 20.59
C SER A 330 17.79 22.26 21.32
N LEU A 331 17.70 22.46 22.62
CA LEU A 331 16.47 22.17 23.38
C LEU A 331 15.40 23.25 23.11
N ASP A 332 14.64 23.11 22.04
CA ASP A 332 13.36 23.80 21.92
C ASP A 332 12.55 23.55 23.19
N SER A 333 12.27 24.63 23.98
CA SER A 333 11.53 24.56 25.22
C SER A 333 10.19 23.83 25.10
N ARG A 334 9.58 23.87 23.91
CA ARG A 334 8.35 23.14 23.59
C ARG A 334 8.53 21.63 23.64
N SER A 335 9.71 21.11 23.31
CA SER A 335 9.97 19.65 23.25
C SER A 335 9.76 18.97 24.59
N GLY A 336 10.32 19.55 25.68
CA GLY A 336 10.14 19.02 27.03
C GLY A 336 8.67 19.04 27.49
N ASN A 337 7.97 20.15 27.19
CA ASN A 337 6.55 20.28 27.50
C ASN A 337 5.69 19.31 26.66
N THR A 338 6.08 19.03 25.41
CA THR A 338 5.37 18.08 24.53
C THR A 338 5.29 16.70 25.14
N TYR A 339 6.39 16.18 25.69
CA TYR A 339 6.35 14.87 26.36
C TYR A 339 5.39 14.85 27.54
N LYS A 340 5.51 15.80 28.47
CA LYS A 340 4.66 15.87 29.67
C LYS A 340 3.18 16.03 29.34
N SER A 341 2.88 16.91 28.42
CA SER A 341 1.51 17.32 28.09
C SER A 341 0.80 16.28 27.21
N LEU A 342 1.49 15.66 26.22
CA LEU A 342 0.92 14.61 25.41
C LEU A 342 0.72 13.32 26.20
N ASP A 343 1.62 12.96 27.15
CA ASP A 343 1.44 11.82 28.05
C ASP A 343 0.15 11.96 28.87
N SER A 344 -0.12 13.15 29.42
CA SER A 344 -1.37 13.45 30.12
C SER A 344 -2.59 13.36 29.20
N LEU A 345 -2.52 13.98 28.01
CA LEU A 345 -3.62 14.01 27.04
C LEU A 345 -3.97 12.60 26.54
N VAL A 346 -2.96 11.81 26.18
CA VAL A 346 -3.14 10.44 25.67
C VAL A 346 -3.77 9.54 26.72
N THR A 347 -3.39 9.71 27.97
CA THR A 347 -3.96 8.95 29.09
C THR A 347 -5.40 9.36 29.34
N THR A 348 -5.69 10.67 29.44
CA THR A 348 -7.03 11.22 29.70
C THR A 348 -8.01 10.85 28.59
N GLU A 349 -7.62 11.06 27.33
CA GLU A 349 -8.43 10.80 26.14
C GLU A 349 -8.43 9.34 25.70
N ARG A 350 -7.68 8.47 26.38
CA ARG A 350 -7.54 7.05 26.05
C ARG A 350 -7.14 6.81 24.59
N ILE A 351 -6.23 7.63 24.05
CA ILE A 351 -5.87 7.64 22.61
C ILE A 351 -5.28 6.29 22.19
N GLU A 352 -4.43 5.65 23.02
CA GLU A 352 -3.89 4.31 22.71
C GLU A 352 -5.00 3.27 22.53
N LYS A 353 -6.07 3.32 23.35
CA LYS A 353 -7.23 2.44 23.17
C LYS A 353 -7.97 2.73 21.87
N LYS A 354 -8.10 4.01 21.49
CA LYS A 354 -8.73 4.41 20.20
C LYS A 354 -7.90 3.93 19.00
N ILE A 355 -6.56 4.06 19.06
CA ILE A 355 -5.64 3.53 18.03
C ILE A 355 -5.74 2.01 17.91
N TYR A 356 -5.68 1.31 19.06
CA TYR A 356 -5.83 -0.15 19.10
C TYR A 356 -7.17 -0.58 18.50
N PHE A 357 -8.26 0.06 18.89
CA PHE A 357 -9.60 -0.20 18.36
C PHE A 357 -9.65 0.06 16.85
N GLY A 358 -9.11 1.20 16.38
CA GLY A 358 -9.05 1.54 14.95
C GLY A 358 -8.29 0.50 14.12
N LYS A 359 -7.10 0.07 14.57
CA LYS A 359 -6.31 -0.98 13.91
C LYS A 359 -7.09 -2.30 13.83
N LYS A 360 -7.84 -2.67 14.87
CA LYS A 360 -8.67 -3.88 14.86
C LYS A 360 -9.84 -3.78 13.90
N ILE A 361 -10.56 -2.66 13.90
CA ILE A 361 -11.71 -2.42 13.01
C ILE A 361 -11.31 -2.47 11.53
N ILE A 362 -10.17 -1.90 11.16
CA ILE A 362 -9.65 -1.95 9.78
C ILE A 362 -9.45 -3.41 9.33
N ASN A 363 -9.04 -4.28 10.25
CA ASN A 363 -8.88 -5.71 10.01
C ASN A 363 -10.18 -6.52 10.19
N GLY A 364 -11.33 -5.84 10.33
CA GLY A 364 -12.62 -6.48 10.52
C GLY A 364 -12.82 -7.15 11.86
N GLN A 365 -12.07 -6.71 12.85
CA GLN A 365 -12.13 -7.23 14.22
C GLN A 365 -12.69 -6.16 15.15
N ILE A 366 -13.71 -6.51 15.94
CA ILE A 366 -14.31 -5.64 16.93
C ILE A 366 -13.84 -6.14 18.31
N PRO A 367 -12.89 -5.45 18.98
CA PRO A 367 -12.33 -5.94 20.23
C PRO A 367 -13.32 -5.82 21.39
N PHE A 368 -13.57 -6.95 22.03
CA PHE A 368 -14.40 -7.07 23.22
C PHE A 368 -13.66 -7.86 24.31
N GLY A 369 -13.00 -7.16 25.21
CA GLY A 369 -12.19 -7.77 26.28
C GLY A 369 -11.04 -8.63 25.74
N PHE A 370 -11.08 -9.93 26.01
CA PHE A 370 -10.10 -10.93 25.58
C PHE A 370 -10.41 -11.53 24.20
N ILE A 371 -11.52 -11.14 23.56
CA ILE A 371 -12.02 -11.68 22.32
C ILE A 371 -12.16 -10.54 21.32
N ASP A 372 -11.84 -10.83 20.06
CA ASP A 372 -12.18 -10.00 18.92
C ASP A 372 -13.36 -10.64 18.17
N LEU A 373 -14.49 -9.93 18.04
CA LEU A 373 -15.58 -10.37 17.17
C LEU A 373 -15.19 -10.15 15.72
N GLN A 374 -15.47 -11.13 14.87
CA GLN A 374 -15.11 -11.09 13.44
C GLN A 374 -16.27 -10.58 12.60
N ALA A 375 -16.17 -9.34 12.12
CA ALA A 375 -17.23 -8.67 11.36
C ALA A 375 -17.61 -9.41 10.06
N ARG A 376 -16.67 -10.21 9.49
CA ARG A 376 -16.91 -10.97 8.25
C ARG A 376 -18.03 -12.02 8.34
N HIS A 377 -18.39 -12.44 9.56
CA HIS A 377 -19.41 -13.48 9.78
C HIS A 377 -20.77 -12.92 10.19
N LEU A 378 -20.89 -11.62 10.50
CA LEU A 378 -22.11 -11.02 11.03
C LEU A 378 -23.28 -11.11 10.05
N PHE A 379 -23.03 -10.77 8.80
CA PHE A 379 -24.09 -10.72 7.79
C PHE A 379 -23.51 -10.99 6.39
N LYS A 380 -24.08 -11.95 5.69
CA LYS A 380 -23.82 -12.22 4.27
C LYS A 380 -25.14 -12.58 3.58
N TYR A 381 -25.15 -12.53 2.27
CA TYR A 381 -26.25 -13.01 1.45
C TYR A 381 -25.68 -13.77 0.25
N ASN A 382 -26.29 -14.88 -0.09
CA ASN A 382 -26.12 -15.60 -1.35
C ASN A 382 -27.41 -16.34 -1.73
N ASN A 383 -27.52 -16.79 -2.97
CA ASN A 383 -28.74 -17.41 -3.46
C ASN A 383 -29.04 -18.80 -2.86
N GLN A 384 -28.01 -19.47 -2.31
CA GLN A 384 -28.15 -20.78 -1.67
C GLN A 384 -28.71 -20.65 -0.25
N GLU A 385 -28.09 -19.81 0.57
CA GLU A 385 -28.43 -19.66 1.99
C GLU A 385 -29.52 -18.60 2.26
N GLY A 386 -29.78 -17.71 1.29
CA GLY A 386 -30.51 -16.48 1.55
C GLY A 386 -29.68 -15.54 2.40
N PHE A 387 -30.23 -15.04 3.51
CA PHE A 387 -29.46 -14.31 4.50
C PHE A 387 -28.68 -15.30 5.37
N ARG A 388 -27.39 -15.07 5.48
CA ARG A 388 -26.51 -15.79 6.40
C ARG A 388 -26.21 -14.88 7.58
N LEU A 389 -26.73 -15.23 8.74
CA LEU A 389 -26.53 -14.52 10.00
C LEU A 389 -25.60 -15.33 10.89
N GLY A 390 -24.55 -14.73 11.41
CA GLY A 390 -23.58 -15.46 12.21
C GLY A 390 -22.77 -14.59 13.15
N LEU A 391 -22.02 -15.24 14.02
CA LEU A 391 -21.07 -14.62 14.93
C LEU A 391 -19.74 -15.35 14.84
N GLY A 392 -18.68 -14.61 14.58
CA GLY A 392 -17.32 -15.13 14.62
C GLY A 392 -16.53 -14.49 15.74
N PHE A 393 -15.60 -15.24 16.32
CA PHE A 393 -14.72 -14.79 17.39
C PHE A 393 -13.29 -15.27 17.18
N ALA A 394 -12.35 -14.54 17.76
CA ALA A 394 -10.98 -15.00 17.98
C ALA A 394 -10.44 -14.39 19.26
N THR A 395 -9.68 -15.16 20.04
CA THR A 395 -8.97 -14.59 21.19
C THR A 395 -7.89 -13.63 20.70
N ASN A 396 -7.61 -12.59 21.46
CA ASN A 396 -6.67 -11.54 21.09
C ASN A 396 -5.39 -11.55 21.95
N ASP A 397 -4.48 -10.59 21.70
CA ASP A 397 -3.18 -10.51 22.38
C ASP A 397 -3.31 -10.23 23.89
N ARG A 398 -4.49 -9.80 24.38
CA ARG A 398 -4.77 -9.64 25.82
C ARG A 398 -5.02 -10.98 26.49
N PHE A 399 -5.51 -11.96 25.73
CA PHE A 399 -5.67 -13.33 26.23
C PHE A 399 -4.32 -14.04 26.22
N SER A 400 -3.66 -14.11 25.05
CA SER A 400 -2.35 -14.74 24.91
C SER A 400 -1.64 -14.30 23.64
N ASN A 401 -0.31 -14.15 23.74
CA ASN A 401 0.55 -13.89 22.57
C ASN A 401 1.06 -15.18 21.90
N TRP A 402 0.78 -16.34 22.49
CA TRP A 402 1.28 -17.64 22.07
C TRP A 402 0.19 -18.62 21.65
N PHE A 403 -1.03 -18.40 22.13
CA PHE A 403 -2.15 -19.28 21.91
C PHE A 403 -3.36 -18.50 21.44
N LYS A 404 -4.11 -19.05 20.51
CA LYS A 404 -5.29 -18.47 19.92
C LYS A 404 -6.40 -19.50 19.78
N LEU A 405 -7.61 -19.14 20.20
CA LEU A 405 -8.84 -19.86 19.88
C LEU A 405 -9.64 -19.00 18.91
N PHE A 406 -10.25 -19.63 17.92
CA PHE A 406 -11.11 -18.93 16.96
C PHE A 406 -12.23 -19.83 16.46
N GLY A 407 -13.28 -19.22 15.97
CA GLY A 407 -14.39 -19.94 15.39
C GLY A 407 -15.53 -19.02 14.99
N TYR A 408 -16.52 -19.60 14.38
CA TYR A 408 -17.79 -18.95 14.09
C TYR A 408 -18.93 -19.95 14.05
N GLY A 409 -20.17 -19.46 14.24
CA GLY A 409 -21.42 -20.11 13.92
C GLY A 409 -22.24 -19.21 13.04
N ALA A 410 -22.90 -19.77 12.03
CA ALA A 410 -23.77 -19.03 11.11
C ALA A 410 -24.96 -19.88 10.65
N TYR A 411 -26.11 -19.23 10.45
CA TYR A 411 -27.35 -19.85 10.02
C TYR A 411 -27.83 -19.23 8.71
N GLY A 412 -28.17 -20.08 7.75
CA GLY A 412 -28.75 -19.67 6.48
C GLY A 412 -30.29 -19.69 6.55
N THR A 413 -30.91 -18.59 6.18
CA THR A 413 -32.39 -18.45 6.33
C THR A 413 -33.17 -19.21 5.27
N LYS A 414 -32.59 -19.49 4.11
CA LYS A 414 -33.25 -20.19 3.00
C LYS A 414 -33.02 -21.70 3.06
N ASP A 415 -31.79 -22.12 3.31
CA ASP A 415 -31.42 -23.54 3.38
C ASP A 415 -31.68 -24.16 4.76
N GLY A 416 -31.90 -23.35 5.80
CA GLY A 416 -32.19 -23.82 7.15
C GLY A 416 -31.03 -24.55 7.84
N VAL A 417 -29.79 -24.42 7.32
CA VAL A 417 -28.64 -25.16 7.79
C VAL A 417 -27.72 -24.29 8.65
N PHE A 418 -27.23 -24.87 9.75
CA PHE A 418 -26.22 -24.24 10.60
C PHE A 418 -24.82 -24.60 10.09
N LYS A 419 -23.97 -23.61 9.95
CA LYS A 419 -22.57 -23.74 9.55
C LYS A 419 -21.68 -23.32 10.70
N SER A 420 -20.51 -23.95 10.82
CA SER A 420 -19.62 -23.68 11.92
C SER A 420 -18.15 -23.90 11.58
N GLN A 421 -17.29 -23.20 12.32
CA GLN A 421 -15.86 -23.46 12.36
C GLN A 421 -15.40 -23.35 13.81
N ILE A 422 -14.50 -24.22 14.21
CA ILE A 422 -13.74 -24.11 15.45
C ILE A 422 -12.28 -24.43 15.19
N GLY A 423 -11.38 -23.71 15.83
CA GLY A 423 -9.95 -23.95 15.67
C GLY A 423 -9.13 -23.34 16.79
N SER A 424 -7.89 -23.81 16.84
CA SER A 424 -6.88 -23.30 17.76
C SER A 424 -5.56 -23.07 17.04
N GLY A 425 -4.74 -22.20 17.57
CA GLY A 425 -3.43 -21.90 17.01
C GLY A 425 -2.38 -21.68 18.10
N PHE A 426 -1.16 -22.14 17.80
CA PHE A 426 0.01 -21.93 18.62
C PHE A 426 1.08 -21.16 17.87
N ARG A 427 1.64 -20.14 18.50
CA ARG A 427 2.74 -19.36 17.94
C ARG A 427 4.06 -19.97 18.35
N ILE A 428 4.78 -20.52 17.36
CA ILE A 428 6.09 -21.15 17.59
C ILE A 428 7.19 -20.08 17.72
N SER A 429 7.12 -19.00 16.96
CA SER A 429 8.14 -17.96 16.93
C SER A 429 7.55 -16.57 16.72
N LYS A 430 7.83 -15.64 17.64
CA LYS A 430 7.51 -14.21 17.45
C LYS A 430 8.42 -13.56 16.40
N LYS A 431 9.67 -14.01 16.32
CA LYS A 431 10.68 -13.44 15.43
C LYS A 431 10.37 -13.64 13.96
N THR A 432 9.82 -14.80 13.59
CA THR A 432 9.45 -15.16 12.23
C THR A 432 7.94 -15.14 12.02
N ASP A 433 7.18 -14.70 13.02
CA ASP A 433 5.71 -14.73 13.07
C ASP A 433 5.15 -16.09 12.65
N THR A 434 5.72 -17.16 13.25
CA THR A 434 5.40 -18.55 12.89
C THR A 434 4.27 -19.07 13.74
N TRP A 435 3.21 -19.52 13.07
CA TRP A 435 2.03 -20.08 13.70
C TRP A 435 1.69 -21.46 13.13
N VAL A 436 1.13 -22.32 13.97
CA VAL A 436 0.47 -23.57 13.58
C VAL A 436 -0.97 -23.50 14.03
N TYR A 437 -1.90 -23.80 13.14
CA TYR A 437 -3.34 -23.81 13.38
C TYR A 437 -3.94 -25.15 13.05
N GLY A 438 -4.82 -25.64 13.93
CA GLY A 438 -5.71 -26.75 13.64
C GLY A 438 -7.14 -26.25 13.64
N SER A 439 -7.99 -26.72 12.70
CA SER A 439 -9.40 -26.33 12.63
C SER A 439 -10.27 -27.44 12.05
N PHE A 440 -11.54 -27.41 12.50
CA PHE A 440 -12.64 -28.12 11.88
C PHE A 440 -13.64 -27.11 11.32
N THR A 441 -14.13 -27.34 10.11
CA THR A 441 -15.08 -26.46 9.42
C THR A 441 -16.19 -27.30 8.79
N ASP A 442 -17.43 -26.94 9.03
CA ASP A 442 -18.62 -27.45 8.34
C ASP A 442 -19.33 -26.26 7.71
N ASP A 443 -19.17 -26.08 6.38
CA ASP A 443 -19.63 -24.87 5.68
C ASP A 443 -19.91 -25.18 4.20
N ILE A 444 -20.30 -24.13 3.47
CA ILE A 444 -20.43 -24.14 2.02
C ILE A 444 -19.37 -23.25 1.37
N THR A 445 -18.86 -23.69 0.22
CA THR A 445 -17.89 -22.93 -0.59
C THR A 445 -18.39 -22.83 -2.04
N GLU A 446 -18.07 -21.72 -2.69
CA GLU A 446 -18.35 -21.50 -4.10
C GLU A 446 -17.63 -22.54 -4.96
N PHE A 447 -18.34 -22.99 -5.98
CA PHE A 447 -17.83 -23.95 -6.95
C PHE A 447 -16.78 -23.29 -7.87
N ALA A 448 -15.62 -23.90 -8.02
CA ALA A 448 -14.50 -23.39 -8.83
C ALA A 448 -14.01 -21.99 -8.45
N ASP A 449 -13.94 -21.69 -7.14
CA ASP A 449 -13.43 -20.42 -6.63
C ASP A 449 -11.92 -20.25 -6.92
N LEU A 450 -11.51 -19.02 -7.22
CA LEU A 450 -10.11 -18.63 -7.48
C LEU A 450 -9.38 -18.11 -6.24
N THR A 451 -9.95 -18.25 -5.05
CA THR A 451 -9.32 -17.75 -3.82
C THR A 451 -8.10 -18.60 -3.46
N LEU A 452 -6.95 -17.97 -3.34
CA LEU A 452 -5.70 -18.61 -2.92
C LEU A 452 -5.55 -18.53 -1.39
N LEU A 453 -4.73 -19.40 -0.79
CA LEU A 453 -4.52 -19.48 0.67
C LEU A 453 -4.15 -18.12 1.28
N ALA A 454 -3.29 -17.34 0.62
CA ALA A 454 -2.89 -16.00 1.06
C ALA A 454 -4.05 -14.98 1.10
N ASP A 455 -5.12 -15.20 0.34
CA ASP A 455 -6.27 -14.29 0.29
C ASP A 455 -7.18 -14.44 1.53
N ASN A 456 -7.20 -15.60 2.17
CA ASN A 456 -8.01 -15.89 3.36
C ASN A 456 -7.62 -15.01 4.57
N LYS A 457 -6.39 -14.52 4.59
CA LYS A 457 -5.89 -13.58 5.61
C LYS A 457 -6.34 -12.16 5.42
N LYS A 458 -6.68 -11.76 4.19
CA LYS A 458 -7.03 -10.38 3.85
C LYS A 458 -8.49 -10.13 4.20
N PHE A 459 -8.75 -9.19 5.10
CA PHE A 459 -10.10 -8.81 5.43
C PHE A 459 -10.72 -8.02 4.26
N LYS A 460 -11.86 -8.49 3.80
CA LYS A 460 -12.74 -7.77 2.89
C LYS A 460 -14.02 -7.44 3.67
N LEU A 461 -14.23 -6.17 4.00
CA LEU A 461 -15.42 -5.73 4.73
C LEU A 461 -16.69 -6.06 3.96
N TYR A 462 -16.62 -5.99 2.65
CA TYR A 462 -17.71 -6.23 1.73
C TYR A 462 -17.19 -6.93 0.48
N ASP A 463 -17.70 -8.12 0.22
CA ASP A 463 -17.54 -8.82 -1.05
C ASP A 463 -18.94 -8.98 -1.66
N PRO A 464 -19.27 -8.24 -2.72
CA PRO A 464 -20.62 -8.28 -3.31
C PRO A 464 -20.86 -9.47 -4.24
N ARG A 465 -19.81 -10.18 -4.65
CA ARG A 465 -19.88 -11.27 -5.60
C ARG A 465 -20.78 -12.42 -5.12
N PRO A 466 -20.75 -12.85 -3.84
CA PRO A 466 -21.63 -13.89 -3.32
C PRO A 466 -23.12 -13.62 -3.50
N PHE A 467 -23.57 -12.37 -3.61
CA PHE A 467 -24.98 -12.04 -3.88
C PHE A 467 -25.52 -12.68 -5.17
N ASN A 468 -24.64 -12.99 -6.10
CA ASN A 468 -25.00 -13.44 -7.44
C ASN A 468 -24.74 -14.94 -7.64
N ILE A 469 -23.97 -15.60 -6.77
CA ILE A 469 -23.54 -16.98 -6.91
C ILE A 469 -24.70 -17.92 -6.57
N SER A 470 -24.87 -18.98 -7.38
CA SER A 470 -25.89 -20.00 -7.19
C SER A 470 -25.33 -21.42 -7.01
N THR A 471 -24.07 -21.64 -7.38
CA THR A 471 -23.43 -22.96 -7.36
C THR A 471 -22.44 -23.08 -6.21
N PHE A 472 -22.76 -23.97 -5.26
CA PHE A 472 -21.97 -24.23 -4.06
C PHE A 472 -21.81 -25.73 -3.86
N TYR A 473 -20.81 -26.09 -3.07
CA TYR A 473 -20.71 -27.40 -2.43
C TYR A 473 -20.63 -27.23 -0.93
N SER A 474 -21.19 -28.18 -0.18
CA SER A 474 -20.97 -28.29 1.25
C SER A 474 -19.73 -29.11 1.52
N HIS A 475 -19.03 -28.81 2.62
CA HIS A 475 -17.83 -29.53 2.99
C HIS A 475 -17.66 -29.62 4.50
N GLN A 476 -17.17 -30.77 4.94
CA GLN A 476 -16.63 -30.97 6.28
C GLN A 476 -15.13 -31.14 6.17
N THR A 477 -14.38 -30.18 6.75
CA THR A 477 -12.94 -30.09 6.54
C THR A 477 -12.19 -30.05 7.85
N TYR A 478 -11.22 -30.94 8.03
CA TYR A 478 -10.18 -30.90 9.03
C TYR A 478 -8.94 -30.30 8.42
N GLY A 479 -8.46 -29.19 8.95
CA GLY A 479 -7.32 -28.45 8.39
C GLY A 479 -6.19 -28.27 9.38
N LEU A 480 -4.97 -28.43 8.91
CA LEU A 480 -3.73 -28.08 9.62
C LEU A 480 -2.98 -27.05 8.79
N ASN A 481 -2.71 -25.88 9.35
CA ASN A 481 -2.02 -24.79 8.69
C ASN A 481 -0.73 -24.46 9.42
N PHE A 482 0.35 -24.25 8.67
CA PHE A 482 1.60 -23.68 9.12
C PHE A 482 1.83 -22.38 8.37
N GLU A 483 2.05 -21.30 9.09
CA GLU A 483 2.29 -19.96 8.53
C GLU A 483 3.59 -19.40 9.07
N SER A 484 4.43 -18.81 8.21
CA SER A 484 5.72 -18.29 8.64
C SER A 484 6.26 -17.20 7.71
N LYS A 485 7.06 -16.30 8.27
CA LYS A 485 7.89 -15.31 7.58
C LYS A 485 9.37 -15.52 7.92
N ILE A 486 9.87 -16.75 7.73
CA ILE A 486 11.30 -17.09 7.95
C ILE A 486 12.19 -16.18 7.09
N ILE A 487 11.79 -15.94 5.84
CA ILE A 487 12.37 -14.92 4.98
C ILE A 487 11.43 -13.71 5.02
N PRO A 488 11.88 -12.53 5.45
CA PRO A 488 10.99 -11.39 5.68
C PRO A 488 10.12 -11.00 4.49
N GLN A 489 10.65 -11.12 3.27
CA GLN A 489 9.94 -10.78 2.04
C GLN A 489 9.06 -11.91 1.51
N VAL A 490 9.10 -13.11 2.13
CA VAL A 490 8.35 -14.29 1.70
C VAL A 490 7.41 -14.73 2.82
N GLU A 491 6.11 -14.60 2.58
CA GLU A 491 5.10 -15.23 3.43
C GLU A 491 4.84 -16.65 2.93
N THR A 492 5.07 -17.61 3.79
CA THR A 492 4.90 -19.03 3.50
C THR A 492 3.69 -19.57 4.25
N ILE A 493 2.78 -20.24 3.53
CA ILE A 493 1.65 -20.95 4.10
C ILE A 493 1.70 -22.40 3.60
N LEU A 494 1.77 -23.34 4.52
CA LEU A 494 1.59 -24.76 4.24
C LEU A 494 0.25 -25.19 4.85
N ASN A 495 -0.60 -25.78 4.04
CA ASN A 495 -1.90 -26.30 4.47
C ASN A 495 -2.01 -27.78 4.12
N VAL A 496 -2.50 -28.58 5.05
CA VAL A 496 -2.95 -29.95 4.80
C VAL A 496 -4.39 -30.05 5.29
N ALA A 497 -5.29 -30.46 4.42
CA ALA A 497 -6.72 -30.52 4.72
C ALA A 497 -7.35 -31.82 4.20
N LYS A 498 -8.12 -32.50 5.07
CA LYS A 498 -9.05 -33.58 4.69
C LYS A 498 -10.44 -32.97 4.60
N SER A 499 -11.09 -33.11 3.44
CA SER A 499 -12.44 -32.61 3.19
C SER A 499 -13.35 -33.70 2.65
N ARG A 500 -14.57 -33.77 3.16
CA ARG A 500 -15.68 -34.49 2.56
C ARG A 500 -16.53 -33.46 1.81
N ILE A 501 -16.69 -33.62 0.50
CA ILE A 501 -17.27 -32.63 -0.40
C ILE A 501 -18.54 -33.18 -1.01
N ASN A 502 -19.61 -32.37 -0.96
CA ASN A 502 -20.92 -32.68 -1.52
C ASN A 502 -21.43 -31.48 -2.34
N PRO A 503 -21.48 -31.56 -3.69
CA PRO A 503 -22.11 -30.55 -4.52
C PRO A 503 -23.57 -30.33 -4.13
N LEU A 504 -24.04 -29.06 -4.10
CA LEU A 504 -25.42 -28.72 -3.75
C LEU A 504 -26.33 -28.54 -4.98
N PHE A 505 -25.96 -29.18 -6.09
CA PHE A 505 -26.71 -29.25 -7.35
C PHE A 505 -26.33 -30.54 -8.08
N ASP A 506 -27.05 -30.90 -9.15
CA ASP A 506 -26.96 -32.19 -9.86
C ASP A 506 -25.64 -32.36 -10.64
N TYR A 507 -24.51 -32.13 -9.99
CA TYR A 507 -23.18 -32.30 -10.57
C TYR A 507 -22.64 -33.70 -10.30
N VAL A 508 -22.18 -34.37 -11.37
CA VAL A 508 -21.54 -35.67 -11.29
C VAL A 508 -20.18 -35.62 -11.98
N PHE A 509 -19.14 -36.07 -11.27
CA PHE A 509 -17.78 -36.23 -11.79
C PHE A 509 -17.58 -37.66 -12.22
N GLN A 510 -17.21 -37.89 -13.50
CA GLN A 510 -17.10 -39.21 -14.11
C GLN A 510 -15.73 -39.47 -14.74
N PRO A 511 -14.64 -39.46 -13.96
CA PRO A 511 -13.33 -39.82 -14.49
C PRO A 511 -13.32 -41.31 -14.84
N ASN A 512 -12.89 -41.64 -16.05
CA ASN A 512 -12.75 -43.05 -16.51
C ASN A 512 -14.05 -43.88 -16.38
N GLY A 513 -15.23 -43.25 -16.53
CA GLY A 513 -16.52 -43.94 -16.48
C GLY A 513 -17.06 -44.25 -15.07
N GLN A 514 -16.35 -43.86 -14.01
CA GLN A 514 -16.84 -44.02 -12.62
C GLN A 514 -17.53 -42.76 -12.17
N SER A 515 -18.82 -42.85 -11.80
CA SER A 515 -19.58 -41.72 -11.28
C SER A 515 -19.23 -41.43 -9.82
N VAL A 516 -18.87 -40.18 -9.52
CA VAL A 516 -18.49 -39.70 -8.18
C VAL A 516 -19.31 -38.47 -7.87
N GLU A 517 -20.32 -38.57 -7.03
CA GLU A 517 -21.18 -37.48 -6.59
C GLU A 517 -20.68 -36.87 -5.28
N LEU A 518 -20.28 -37.74 -4.35
CA LEU A 518 -19.69 -37.37 -3.06
C LEU A 518 -18.25 -37.88 -3.01
N TYR A 519 -17.32 -37.04 -2.64
CA TYR A 519 -15.91 -37.44 -2.62
C TYR A 519 -15.13 -36.90 -1.42
N ASN A 520 -14.16 -37.70 -0.99
CA ASN A 520 -13.18 -37.31 0.01
C ASN A 520 -11.92 -36.83 -0.67
N LEU A 521 -11.40 -35.71 -0.21
CA LEU A 521 -10.15 -35.13 -0.69
C LEU A 521 -9.19 -34.86 0.46
N THR A 522 -7.94 -35.31 0.31
CA THR A 522 -6.84 -34.85 1.14
C THR A 522 -5.92 -34.01 0.27
N LEU A 523 -5.84 -32.72 0.58
CA LEU A 523 -5.05 -31.73 -0.15
C LEU A 523 -3.86 -31.30 0.69
N ALA A 524 -2.67 -31.27 0.07
CA ALA A 524 -1.49 -30.60 0.60
C ALA A 524 -1.20 -29.38 -0.29
N SER A 525 -1.16 -28.17 0.30
CA SER A 525 -0.97 -26.93 -0.44
C SER A 525 0.17 -26.11 0.15
N LEU A 526 1.04 -25.56 -0.71
CA LEU A 526 2.12 -24.63 -0.37
C LEU A 526 1.91 -23.33 -1.10
N SER A 527 1.72 -22.24 -0.37
CA SER A 527 1.58 -20.89 -0.91
C SER A 527 2.75 -20.02 -0.48
N LEU A 528 3.37 -19.34 -1.43
CA LEU A 528 4.50 -18.44 -1.24
C LEU A 528 4.14 -17.06 -1.82
N GLU A 529 3.94 -16.07 -0.96
CA GLU A 529 3.79 -14.66 -1.39
C GLU A 529 5.12 -13.94 -1.22
N TRP A 530 5.77 -13.56 -2.33
CA TRP A 530 7.05 -12.89 -2.36
C TRP A 530 6.91 -11.42 -2.72
N SER A 531 7.40 -10.54 -1.84
CA SER A 531 7.36 -9.08 -1.96
C SER A 531 8.79 -8.50 -1.95
N PRO A 532 9.59 -8.70 -3.05
CA PRO A 532 11.02 -8.43 -3.05
C PRO A 532 11.40 -6.96 -2.84
N TYR A 533 10.51 -6.05 -3.24
CA TYR A 533 10.76 -4.61 -3.21
C TYR A 533 10.17 -3.92 -1.98
N SER A 534 9.34 -4.61 -1.21
CA SER A 534 8.74 -4.07 0.01
C SER A 534 9.76 -4.00 1.15
N ILE A 535 9.56 -3.02 2.04
CA ILE A 535 10.40 -2.85 3.23
C ILE A 535 9.68 -3.46 4.42
N PHE A 536 10.35 -4.38 5.09
CA PHE A 536 9.86 -5.07 6.26
C PHE A 536 10.63 -4.63 7.50
N LEU A 537 9.87 -4.37 8.57
CA LEU A 537 10.37 -4.01 9.88
C LEU A 537 10.06 -5.14 10.86
N GLN A 538 11.08 -5.62 11.56
CA GLN A 538 10.92 -6.51 12.69
C GLN A 538 10.75 -5.68 13.97
N SER A 539 9.54 -5.67 14.51
CA SER A 539 9.26 -5.13 15.82
C SER A 539 9.48 -6.21 16.91
N PRO A 540 9.51 -5.85 18.19
CA PRO A 540 9.56 -6.83 19.28
C PRO A 540 8.35 -7.79 19.32
N GLN A 541 7.26 -7.44 18.65
CA GLN A 541 5.99 -8.17 18.68
C GLN A 541 5.70 -8.96 17.41
N ASN A 542 6.02 -8.41 16.23
CA ASN A 542 5.68 -8.98 14.92
C ASN A 542 6.54 -8.39 13.79
N ILE A 543 6.32 -8.91 12.59
CA ILE A 543 6.90 -8.39 11.35
C ILE A 543 5.85 -7.51 10.65
N LEU A 544 6.23 -6.28 10.32
CA LEU A 544 5.37 -5.29 9.66
C LEU A 544 5.92 -4.96 8.28
N GLU A 545 5.06 -4.95 7.26
CA GLU A 545 5.36 -4.38 5.96
C GLU A 545 5.12 -2.85 6.03
N VAL A 546 6.19 -2.08 6.24
CA VAL A 546 6.11 -0.62 6.46
C VAL A 546 6.06 0.19 5.17
N GLU A 547 6.63 -0.34 4.10
CA GLU A 547 6.52 0.25 2.77
C GLU A 547 6.15 -0.84 1.75
N LYS A 548 4.94 -0.72 1.17
CA LYS A 548 4.45 -1.64 0.14
C LYS A 548 4.96 -1.21 -1.21
N ASN A 549 5.82 -2.01 -1.81
CA ASN A 549 6.34 -1.81 -3.16
C ASN A 549 5.95 -2.99 -4.06
N TYR A 550 5.97 -2.76 -5.34
CA TYR A 550 5.54 -3.70 -6.37
C TYR A 550 6.62 -3.92 -7.42
N PRO A 551 6.61 -5.03 -8.17
CA PRO A 551 5.61 -6.10 -8.16
C PRO A 551 5.66 -7.01 -6.93
N LYS A 552 4.52 -7.66 -6.62
CA LYS A 552 4.40 -8.78 -5.70
C LYS A 552 4.08 -10.03 -6.48
N PHE A 553 4.64 -11.14 -6.06
CA PHE A 553 4.50 -12.44 -6.69
C PHE A 553 3.86 -13.41 -5.71
N LEU A 554 2.97 -14.25 -6.18
CA LEU A 554 2.42 -15.35 -5.43
C LEU A 554 2.49 -16.61 -6.30
N ILE A 555 2.92 -17.70 -5.71
CA ILE A 555 2.86 -19.04 -6.30
C ILE A 555 2.22 -19.97 -5.27
N GLU A 556 1.29 -20.79 -5.72
CA GLU A 556 0.63 -21.80 -4.90
C GLU A 556 0.64 -23.14 -5.62
N LEU A 557 1.12 -24.15 -4.92
CA LEU A 557 1.13 -25.54 -5.38
C LEU A 557 0.15 -26.33 -4.52
N THR A 558 -0.80 -27.00 -5.13
CA THR A 558 -1.77 -27.87 -4.44
C THR A 558 -1.70 -29.27 -5.03
N GLN A 559 -1.51 -30.28 -4.17
CA GLN A 559 -1.50 -31.69 -4.51
C GLN A 559 -2.62 -32.41 -3.80
N ALA A 560 -3.47 -33.09 -4.54
CA ALA A 560 -4.38 -34.09 -3.99
C ALA A 560 -3.60 -35.37 -3.75
N LEU A 561 -3.70 -35.92 -2.53
CA LEU A 561 -2.97 -37.10 -2.08
C LEU A 561 -3.90 -38.32 -2.17
N PRO A 562 -3.79 -39.15 -3.21
CA PRO A 562 -4.64 -40.35 -3.35
C PRO A 562 -4.30 -41.36 -2.24
N ASN A 563 -5.31 -42.10 -1.80
CA ASN A 563 -5.22 -43.12 -0.75
C ASN A 563 -4.75 -42.63 0.64
N VAL A 564 -4.68 -41.32 0.84
CA VAL A 564 -4.40 -40.72 2.14
C VAL A 564 -5.70 -40.26 2.77
N LEU A 565 -6.04 -40.75 3.96
CA LEU A 565 -7.27 -40.38 4.70
C LEU A 565 -8.54 -40.54 3.83
N GLU A 566 -8.67 -41.61 3.08
CA GLU A 566 -9.80 -41.93 2.20
C GLU A 566 -9.95 -41.00 0.96
N SER A 567 -8.89 -40.30 0.57
CA SER A 567 -8.89 -39.49 -0.65
C SER A 567 -8.92 -40.37 -1.90
N ASN A 568 -9.86 -40.08 -2.81
CA ASN A 568 -10.07 -40.92 -3.99
C ASN A 568 -9.52 -40.29 -5.28
N LEU A 569 -9.10 -39.04 -5.25
CA LEU A 569 -8.71 -38.27 -6.43
C LEU A 569 -7.23 -37.93 -6.41
N ASN A 570 -6.64 -37.87 -7.60
CA ASN A 570 -5.26 -37.50 -7.81
C ASN A 570 -5.15 -36.38 -8.83
N PHE A 571 -4.75 -35.21 -8.36
CA PHE A 571 -4.48 -34.06 -9.23
C PHE A 571 -3.47 -33.09 -8.59
N THR A 572 -2.81 -32.32 -9.44
CA THR A 572 -1.87 -31.27 -9.05
C THR A 572 -2.32 -29.94 -9.63
N LYS A 573 -2.34 -28.88 -8.84
CA LYS A 573 -2.60 -27.50 -9.29
C LYS A 573 -1.37 -26.64 -9.07
N VAL A 574 -1.10 -25.77 -10.03
CA VAL A 574 -0.08 -24.71 -9.90
C VAL A 574 -0.75 -23.39 -10.24
N ASP A 575 -0.83 -22.51 -9.26
CA ASP A 575 -1.43 -21.19 -9.39
C ASP A 575 -0.37 -20.10 -9.21
N THR A 576 -0.42 -19.06 -10.03
CA THR A 576 0.50 -17.92 -9.98
C THR A 576 -0.24 -16.61 -10.06
N ARG A 577 0.26 -15.58 -9.35
CA ARG A 577 -0.29 -14.23 -9.39
C ARG A 577 0.84 -13.20 -9.36
N ILE A 578 0.77 -12.20 -10.24
CA ILE A 578 1.62 -11.02 -10.21
C ILE A 578 0.75 -9.79 -10.02
N GLN A 579 1.07 -9.00 -9.02
CA GLN A 579 0.40 -7.73 -8.75
C GLN A 579 1.38 -6.59 -8.94
N PHE A 580 0.98 -5.58 -9.70
CA PHE A 580 1.71 -4.34 -9.87
C PHE A 580 0.79 -3.16 -9.55
N GLU A 581 1.29 -2.22 -8.76
CA GLU A 581 0.60 -0.96 -8.46
C GLU A 581 1.59 0.19 -8.52
N LYS A 582 1.22 1.27 -9.24
CA LYS A 582 1.98 2.50 -9.27
C LYS A 582 1.08 3.67 -8.93
N LYS A 583 1.37 4.32 -7.82
CA LYS A 583 0.74 5.57 -7.40
C LYS A 583 1.55 6.74 -7.92
N TYR A 584 0.85 7.73 -8.49
CA TYR A 584 1.45 8.96 -8.97
C TYR A 584 1.11 10.11 -8.02
N LEU A 585 2.03 11.02 -7.83
CA LEU A 585 1.82 12.22 -6.99
C LEU A 585 0.62 13.06 -7.41
N SER A 586 0.25 12.99 -8.69
CA SER A 586 -0.97 13.63 -9.22
C SER A 586 -2.27 12.99 -8.73
N GLY A 587 -2.21 11.97 -7.86
CA GLY A 587 -3.37 11.23 -7.35
C GLY A 587 -3.90 10.16 -8.31
N HIS A 588 -3.24 9.96 -9.46
CA HIS A 588 -3.54 8.84 -10.35
C HIS A 588 -2.97 7.54 -9.78
N LYS A 589 -3.56 6.41 -10.17
CA LYS A 589 -3.07 5.08 -9.81
C LYS A 589 -3.26 4.11 -10.96
N THR A 590 -2.21 3.38 -11.33
CA THR A 590 -2.28 2.28 -12.30
C THR A 590 -2.06 0.97 -11.57
N THR A 591 -2.93 0.00 -11.80
CA THR A 591 -2.82 -1.36 -11.26
C THR A 591 -2.86 -2.37 -12.38
N LEU A 592 -1.98 -3.36 -12.31
CA LEU A 592 -1.97 -4.53 -13.18
C LEU A 592 -2.04 -5.77 -12.31
N LEU A 593 -2.98 -6.64 -12.60
CA LEU A 593 -3.11 -7.97 -12.01
C LEU A 593 -3.01 -9.00 -13.13
N TRP A 594 -2.04 -9.91 -13.00
CA TRP A 594 -1.96 -11.12 -13.81
C TRP A 594 -2.11 -12.33 -12.89
N GLN A 595 -2.96 -13.26 -13.27
CA GLN A 595 -3.18 -14.50 -12.54
C GLN A 595 -3.31 -15.64 -13.55
N SER A 596 -2.70 -16.77 -13.28
CA SER A 596 -2.74 -17.96 -14.13
C SER A 596 -2.73 -19.21 -13.27
N GLY A 597 -3.40 -20.22 -13.73
CA GLY A 597 -3.44 -21.52 -13.07
C GLY A 597 -3.53 -22.66 -14.07
N ILE A 598 -3.02 -23.81 -13.67
CA ILE A 598 -3.10 -25.06 -14.41
C ILE A 598 -3.34 -26.22 -13.44
N SER A 599 -4.22 -27.11 -13.82
CA SER A 599 -4.50 -28.35 -13.11
C SER A 599 -4.17 -29.56 -13.99
N PHE A 600 -3.52 -30.55 -13.41
CA PHE A 600 -3.18 -31.80 -14.05
C PHE A 600 -3.83 -32.95 -13.29
N GLY A 601 -4.28 -33.97 -13.99
CA GLY A 601 -4.89 -35.18 -13.40
C GLY A 601 -6.40 -35.09 -13.33
N GLN A 602 -7.01 -35.89 -12.47
CA GLN A 602 -8.48 -36.04 -12.36
C GLN A 602 -9.04 -34.99 -11.38
N THR A 603 -9.23 -33.76 -11.85
CA THR A 603 -9.69 -32.65 -11.02
C THR A 603 -11.19 -32.44 -11.19
N PRO A 604 -12.01 -32.50 -10.13
CA PRO A 604 -13.43 -32.19 -10.21
C PRO A 604 -13.64 -30.69 -10.43
N LEU A 605 -14.74 -30.29 -11.08
CA LEU A 605 -15.06 -28.90 -11.39
C LEU A 605 -15.05 -27.98 -10.15
N SER A 606 -15.37 -28.50 -8.96
CA SER A 606 -15.31 -27.74 -7.70
C SER A 606 -13.92 -27.16 -7.42
N HIS A 607 -12.85 -27.78 -7.96
CA HIS A 607 -11.45 -27.41 -7.76
C HIS A 607 -10.78 -26.89 -9.05
N LEU A 608 -11.51 -26.83 -10.17
CA LEU A 608 -11.08 -26.17 -11.41
C LEU A 608 -11.28 -24.66 -11.34
N TYR A 609 -11.34 -23.98 -12.47
CA TYR A 609 -11.30 -22.51 -12.54
C TYR A 609 -12.51 -21.94 -13.29
N SER A 610 -13.29 -21.08 -12.64
CA SER A 610 -14.42 -20.35 -13.27
C SER A 610 -14.06 -18.92 -13.71
N VAL A 611 -12.85 -18.44 -13.44
CA VAL A 611 -12.31 -17.12 -13.77
C VAL A 611 -13.17 -15.95 -13.26
N ALA A 612 -13.76 -16.12 -12.08
CA ALA A 612 -14.48 -15.09 -11.32
C ALA A 612 -15.61 -14.34 -12.08
N PRO A 613 -16.62 -15.04 -12.61
CA PRO A 613 -17.79 -14.42 -13.22
C PRO A 613 -18.61 -13.61 -12.20
N ASN A 614 -19.29 -12.53 -12.65
CA ASN A 614 -20.12 -11.69 -11.77
C ASN A 614 -21.37 -11.14 -12.48
N ASN A 615 -21.95 -11.85 -13.44
CA ASN A 615 -23.19 -11.46 -14.08
C ASN A 615 -24.29 -12.50 -13.87
N LEU A 616 -25.53 -12.03 -13.80
CA LEU A 616 -26.70 -12.91 -13.70
C LEU A 616 -27.25 -13.21 -15.10
N ASP A 617 -27.55 -14.48 -15.37
CA ASP A 617 -28.26 -14.87 -16.60
C ASP A 617 -29.77 -14.55 -16.44
N LYS A 618 -30.14 -13.32 -16.83
CA LYS A 618 -31.51 -12.82 -16.83
C LYS A 618 -31.79 -12.07 -18.11
N ASN A 619 -32.95 -12.26 -18.67
CA ASN A 619 -33.37 -11.74 -19.98
C ASN A 619 -33.48 -10.21 -20.07
N ASN A 620 -33.46 -9.49 -18.94
CA ASN A 620 -33.59 -8.03 -18.90
C ASN A 620 -32.37 -7.42 -18.21
N LEU A 621 -31.77 -6.40 -18.85
CA LEU A 621 -30.58 -5.67 -18.33
C LEU A 621 -30.85 -5.12 -16.91
N LEU A 622 -32.01 -4.53 -16.65
CA LEU A 622 -32.37 -3.98 -15.34
C LEU A 622 -32.40 -5.05 -14.24
N LYS A 623 -32.83 -6.28 -14.56
CA LYS A 623 -32.80 -7.41 -13.63
C LYS A 623 -31.37 -7.94 -13.38
N ARG A 624 -30.40 -7.55 -14.19
CA ARG A 624 -28.97 -7.91 -14.06
C ARG A 624 -28.15 -6.87 -13.28
N ILE A 625 -28.75 -5.72 -12.91
CA ILE A 625 -28.06 -4.71 -12.12
C ILE A 625 -27.75 -5.28 -10.74
N THR A 626 -26.46 -5.36 -10.41
CA THR A 626 -25.95 -5.90 -9.17
C THR A 626 -24.72 -5.11 -8.72
N PHE A 627 -23.92 -5.67 -7.83
CA PHE A 627 -22.75 -5.00 -7.30
C PHE A 627 -21.48 -5.42 -8.02
N ALA A 628 -20.61 -4.43 -8.31
CA ALA A 628 -19.29 -4.67 -8.90
C ALA A 628 -18.31 -5.25 -7.88
N SER A 629 -17.46 -6.18 -8.31
CA SER A 629 -16.34 -6.69 -7.54
C SER A 629 -14.99 -6.13 -8.05
N LYS A 630 -13.91 -6.34 -7.27
CA LYS A 630 -12.60 -5.76 -7.62
C LYS A 630 -11.88 -6.52 -8.74
N THR A 631 -12.06 -7.82 -8.81
CA THR A 631 -11.26 -8.72 -9.66
C THR A 631 -12.08 -9.64 -10.57
N SER A 632 -13.42 -9.53 -10.56
CA SER A 632 -14.33 -10.34 -11.39
C SER A 632 -14.52 -9.77 -12.80
N PHE A 633 -15.02 -10.61 -13.71
CA PHE A 633 -15.63 -10.18 -14.96
C PHE A 633 -17.11 -9.84 -14.74
N GLU A 634 -17.47 -8.60 -14.99
CA GLU A 634 -18.78 -8.06 -14.68
C GLU A 634 -19.84 -8.44 -15.72
N THR A 635 -19.39 -8.81 -16.94
CA THR A 635 -20.27 -9.23 -18.06
C THR A 635 -20.30 -10.74 -18.26
N MET A 636 -19.43 -11.51 -17.60
CA MET A 636 -19.39 -12.97 -17.67
C MET A 636 -20.49 -13.56 -16.78
N PHE A 637 -21.32 -14.42 -17.34
CA PHE A 637 -22.38 -15.09 -16.59
C PHE A 637 -21.81 -16.19 -15.69
N PHE A 638 -22.49 -16.44 -14.55
CA PHE A 638 -22.14 -17.57 -13.69
C PHE A 638 -22.29 -18.88 -14.45
N ASN A 639 -21.39 -19.81 -14.23
CA ASN A 639 -21.31 -21.12 -14.89
C ASN A 639 -21.11 -21.08 -16.42
N GLU A 640 -20.78 -19.92 -17.00
CA GLU A 640 -20.57 -19.80 -18.45
C GLU A 640 -19.29 -20.50 -18.90
N PHE A 641 -18.21 -20.39 -18.10
CA PHE A 641 -16.90 -20.93 -18.47
C PHE A 641 -16.27 -21.69 -17.32
N TYR A 642 -15.69 -22.85 -17.65
CA TYR A 642 -14.80 -23.60 -16.78
C TYR A 642 -13.53 -24.00 -17.52
N SER A 643 -12.42 -24.13 -16.78
CA SER A 643 -11.12 -24.40 -17.37
C SER A 643 -10.25 -25.22 -16.42
N ASP A 644 -9.41 -26.11 -16.97
CA ASP A 644 -8.32 -26.77 -16.23
C ASP A 644 -7.02 -25.94 -16.26
N ARG A 645 -6.94 -24.99 -17.19
CA ARG A 645 -5.85 -24.01 -17.32
C ARG A 645 -6.41 -22.67 -17.74
N TYR A 646 -5.94 -21.61 -17.10
CA TYR A 646 -6.38 -20.27 -17.43
C TYR A 646 -5.26 -19.24 -17.27
N THR A 647 -5.43 -18.12 -17.93
CA THR A 647 -4.71 -16.89 -17.65
C THR A 647 -5.69 -15.72 -17.63
N PHE A 648 -5.51 -14.82 -16.68
CA PHE A 648 -6.34 -13.64 -16.47
C PHE A 648 -5.47 -12.42 -16.32
N LEU A 649 -5.77 -11.37 -17.07
CA LEU A 649 -5.09 -10.08 -17.03
C LEU A 649 -6.10 -8.97 -16.77
N GLN A 650 -5.82 -8.10 -15.80
CA GLN A 650 -6.61 -6.90 -15.51
C GLN A 650 -5.71 -5.68 -15.42
N LEU A 651 -6.00 -4.67 -16.24
CA LEU A 651 -5.39 -3.35 -16.18
C LEU A 651 -6.44 -2.34 -15.75
N LYS A 652 -6.15 -1.55 -14.69
CA LYS A 652 -6.99 -0.44 -14.26
C LYS A 652 -6.15 0.83 -14.14
N HIS A 653 -6.68 1.93 -14.67
CA HIS A 653 -6.11 3.26 -14.49
C HIS A 653 -7.12 4.16 -13.80
N GLN A 654 -6.82 4.53 -12.57
CA GLN A 654 -7.61 5.45 -11.75
C GLN A 654 -7.10 6.87 -11.96
N PHE A 655 -8.00 7.78 -12.31
CA PHE A 655 -7.72 9.20 -12.39
C PHE A 655 -7.76 9.86 -11.01
N HIS A 656 -7.27 11.08 -10.93
CA HIS A 656 -7.38 11.84 -9.69
C HIS A 656 -8.86 12.14 -9.36
N LYS A 657 -9.15 12.26 -8.08
CA LYS A 657 -10.47 12.62 -7.57
C LYS A 657 -10.88 14.01 -8.04
N ILE A 658 -12.08 14.13 -8.60
CA ILE A 658 -12.68 15.42 -8.98
C ILE A 658 -13.54 15.90 -7.81
N VAL A 659 -13.30 17.10 -7.30
CA VAL A 659 -14.09 17.68 -6.20
C VAL A 659 -15.17 18.59 -6.79
N ILE A 660 -16.42 18.11 -6.78
CA ILE A 660 -17.59 18.87 -7.24
C ILE A 660 -18.23 19.58 -6.04
N SER A 661 -18.40 18.87 -4.93
CA SER A 661 -18.93 19.42 -3.68
C SER A 661 -18.32 18.70 -2.47
N LYS A 662 -18.71 19.08 -1.23
CA LYS A 662 -18.28 18.39 0.00
C LYS A 662 -18.60 16.91 0.00
N SER A 663 -19.74 16.51 -0.55
CA SER A 663 -20.26 15.15 -0.54
C SER A 663 -20.05 14.42 -1.87
N ILE A 664 -19.76 15.12 -2.95
CA ILE A 664 -19.65 14.57 -4.32
C ILE A 664 -18.20 14.70 -4.78
N LYS A 665 -17.47 13.61 -4.77
CA LYS A 665 -16.04 13.55 -5.09
C LYS A 665 -15.73 12.34 -5.97
N PRO A 666 -16.25 12.27 -7.21
CA PRO A 666 -16.13 11.10 -8.07
C PRO A 666 -14.67 10.83 -8.46
N ILE A 667 -14.38 9.54 -8.59
CA ILE A 667 -13.12 9.01 -9.07
C ILE A 667 -13.42 8.17 -10.31
N PHE A 668 -12.84 8.54 -11.45
CA PHE A 668 -12.98 7.81 -12.70
C PHE A 668 -11.89 6.74 -12.80
N ILE A 669 -12.27 5.52 -13.22
CA ILE A 669 -11.36 4.40 -13.43
C ILE A 669 -11.67 3.77 -14.76
N LEU A 670 -10.68 3.68 -15.64
CA LEU A 670 -10.74 2.86 -16.84
C LEU A 670 -10.21 1.48 -16.52
N ALA A 671 -10.94 0.45 -16.95
CA ALA A 671 -10.60 -0.94 -16.75
C ALA A 671 -10.63 -1.71 -18.06
N SER A 672 -9.64 -2.58 -18.25
CA SER A 672 -9.63 -3.56 -19.34
C SER A 672 -9.21 -4.90 -18.77
N LYS A 673 -9.92 -5.96 -19.16
CA LYS A 673 -9.69 -7.31 -18.66
C LYS A 673 -9.70 -8.29 -19.81
N ALA A 674 -8.84 -9.31 -19.72
CA ALA A 674 -8.78 -10.40 -20.69
C ALA A 674 -8.58 -11.72 -19.95
N ALA A 675 -9.21 -12.79 -20.41
CA ALA A 675 -8.98 -14.13 -19.92
C ALA A 675 -8.96 -15.14 -21.06
N PHE A 676 -8.10 -16.13 -20.93
CA PHE A 676 -8.04 -17.30 -21.81
C PHE A 676 -8.08 -18.54 -20.93
N GLY A 677 -8.66 -19.62 -21.43
CA GLY A 677 -8.71 -20.88 -20.71
C GLY A 677 -9.20 -22.01 -21.56
N ASN A 678 -8.87 -23.22 -21.16
CA ASN A 678 -9.32 -24.45 -21.81
C ASN A 678 -9.61 -25.52 -20.78
N LEU A 679 -10.34 -26.55 -21.18
CA LEU A 679 -10.61 -27.75 -20.40
C LEU A 679 -10.37 -28.98 -21.26
N THR A 680 -9.46 -29.83 -20.80
CA THR A 680 -8.99 -31.01 -21.58
C THR A 680 -10.05 -32.10 -21.67
N HIS A 681 -10.78 -32.32 -20.57
CA HIS A 681 -11.77 -33.42 -20.44
C HIS A 681 -13.14 -32.89 -20.00
N PRO A 682 -13.85 -32.10 -20.84
CA PRO A 682 -15.21 -31.65 -20.52
C PRO A 682 -16.20 -32.79 -20.31
N GLU A 683 -15.98 -33.94 -20.93
CA GLU A 683 -16.81 -35.16 -20.83
C GLU A 683 -16.81 -35.79 -19.43
N TYR A 684 -15.82 -35.46 -18.58
CA TYR A 684 -15.80 -35.95 -17.19
C TYR A 684 -16.82 -35.25 -16.29
N HIS A 685 -17.47 -34.21 -16.80
CA HIS A 685 -18.32 -33.32 -15.98
C HIS A 685 -19.73 -33.29 -16.54
N SER A 686 -20.70 -33.79 -15.79
CA SER A 686 -22.12 -33.78 -16.15
C SER A 686 -22.98 -33.02 -15.10
N GLY A 687 -24.23 -32.72 -15.46
CA GLY A 687 -25.16 -31.98 -14.60
C GLY A 687 -24.98 -30.45 -14.64
N ILE A 688 -24.06 -29.93 -15.44
CA ILE A 688 -23.85 -28.48 -15.64
C ILE A 688 -23.42 -28.20 -17.09
N THR A 689 -23.98 -27.17 -17.68
CA THR A 689 -23.63 -26.73 -19.06
C THR A 689 -22.67 -25.54 -19.00
N PHE A 690 -21.56 -25.66 -19.71
CA PHE A 690 -20.52 -24.61 -19.75
C PHE A 690 -19.78 -24.61 -21.09
N LYS A 691 -18.94 -23.60 -21.28
CA LYS A 691 -18.05 -23.41 -22.43
C LYS A 691 -16.58 -23.34 -21.94
N THR A 692 -15.65 -23.43 -22.89
CA THR A 692 -14.23 -23.11 -22.69
C THR A 692 -13.91 -21.71 -23.21
N MET A 693 -12.81 -21.09 -22.72
CA MET A 693 -12.42 -19.72 -23.12
C MET A 693 -11.25 -19.71 -24.09
N GLU A 694 -11.13 -20.67 -24.99
CA GLU A 694 -9.99 -20.81 -25.93
C GLU A 694 -9.77 -19.59 -26.80
N LYS A 695 -10.85 -18.94 -27.25
CA LYS A 695 -10.80 -17.78 -28.14
C LYS A 695 -10.53 -16.45 -27.42
N GLY A 696 -10.48 -16.48 -26.09
CA GLY A 696 -10.28 -15.31 -25.25
C GLY A 696 -11.55 -14.50 -24.96
N PHE A 697 -11.79 -14.26 -23.66
CA PHE A 697 -12.87 -13.40 -23.17
C PHE A 697 -12.31 -12.00 -22.85
N PHE A 698 -12.96 -10.96 -23.38
CA PHE A 698 -12.51 -9.58 -23.24
C PHE A 698 -13.62 -8.69 -22.68
N GLU A 699 -13.27 -7.84 -21.74
CA GLU A 699 -14.17 -6.89 -21.12
C GLU A 699 -13.44 -5.55 -20.87
N SER A 700 -14.08 -4.45 -21.25
CA SER A 700 -13.61 -3.11 -20.94
C SER A 700 -14.69 -2.29 -20.28
N GLY A 701 -14.32 -1.38 -19.37
CA GLY A 701 -15.33 -0.64 -18.61
C GLY A 701 -14.84 0.67 -18.03
N LEU A 702 -15.81 1.45 -17.62
CA LEU A 702 -15.65 2.70 -16.90
C LEU A 702 -16.30 2.56 -15.51
N GLU A 703 -15.54 2.82 -14.46
CA GLU A 703 -16.05 2.92 -13.10
C GLU A 703 -16.04 4.39 -12.66
N ILE A 704 -17.12 4.84 -12.05
CA ILE A 704 -17.24 6.14 -11.39
C ILE A 704 -17.48 5.85 -9.93
N GLN A 705 -16.41 5.86 -9.13
CA GLN A 705 -16.47 5.55 -7.70
C GLN A 705 -16.68 6.81 -6.87
N ASN A 706 -17.21 6.65 -5.65
CA ASN A 706 -17.40 7.73 -4.67
C ASN A 706 -18.20 8.94 -5.21
N ILE A 707 -19.26 8.67 -5.97
CA ILE A 707 -20.21 9.68 -6.44
C ILE A 707 -20.89 10.33 -5.22
N PHE A 708 -21.42 9.50 -4.30
CA PHE A 708 -22.05 9.97 -3.07
C PHE A 708 -21.79 8.98 -1.92
N LYS A 709 -21.19 9.45 -0.82
CA LYS A 709 -20.93 8.67 0.42
C LYS A 709 -20.33 7.27 0.19
N GLY A 710 -19.44 7.12 -0.80
CA GLY A 710 -18.80 5.86 -1.12
C GLY A 710 -19.50 5.03 -2.22
N PHE A 711 -20.74 5.35 -2.57
CA PHE A 711 -21.42 4.70 -3.68
C PHE A 711 -20.91 5.21 -5.03
N GLY A 712 -20.91 4.32 -6.02
CA GLY A 712 -20.51 4.58 -7.39
C GLY A 712 -21.27 3.68 -8.37
N ILE A 713 -21.00 3.89 -9.64
CA ILE A 713 -21.57 3.12 -10.75
C ILE A 713 -20.44 2.66 -11.63
N SER A 714 -20.52 1.43 -12.13
CA SER A 714 -19.58 0.87 -13.09
C SER A 714 -20.36 0.35 -14.30
N SER A 715 -19.84 0.60 -15.48
CA SER A 715 -20.37 0.07 -16.75
C SER A 715 -19.26 -0.70 -17.45
N TYR A 716 -19.55 -1.93 -17.83
CA TYR A 716 -18.63 -2.83 -18.49
C TYR A 716 -19.26 -3.38 -19.78
N TYR A 717 -18.45 -3.53 -20.81
CA TYR A 717 -18.86 -4.07 -22.09
C TYR A 717 -17.99 -5.25 -22.49
N ARG A 718 -18.63 -6.36 -22.81
CA ARG A 718 -18.03 -7.58 -23.35
C ARG A 718 -17.81 -7.41 -24.84
N HIS A 719 -16.62 -7.71 -25.32
CA HIS A 719 -16.28 -7.63 -26.74
C HIS A 719 -15.41 -8.82 -27.18
N GLY A 720 -15.16 -8.92 -28.49
CA GLY A 720 -14.34 -9.99 -29.06
C GLY A 720 -15.12 -11.28 -29.37
N PRO A 721 -14.44 -12.44 -29.42
CA PRO A 721 -15.01 -13.68 -29.93
C PRO A 721 -16.24 -14.22 -29.20
N TYR A 722 -16.37 -13.92 -27.92
CA TYR A 722 -17.52 -14.34 -27.12
C TYR A 722 -18.57 -13.25 -26.95
N GLN A 723 -18.55 -12.20 -27.81
CA GLN A 723 -19.60 -11.20 -27.86
C GLN A 723 -20.95 -11.85 -28.21
N LEU A 724 -22.00 -11.48 -27.48
CA LEU A 724 -23.35 -11.98 -27.69
C LEU A 724 -24.06 -11.19 -28.79
N PRO A 725 -25.07 -11.77 -29.48
CA PRO A 725 -25.72 -11.12 -30.61
C PRO A 725 -26.38 -9.78 -30.28
N ARG A 726 -27.05 -9.68 -29.12
CA ARG A 726 -27.69 -8.43 -28.67
C ARG A 726 -26.70 -7.58 -27.89
N TRP A 727 -26.61 -6.30 -28.17
CA TRP A 727 -25.71 -5.38 -27.52
C TRP A 727 -25.96 -5.29 -25.99
N GLU A 728 -27.25 -5.37 -25.58
CA GLU A 728 -27.67 -5.33 -24.18
C GLU A 728 -27.13 -6.50 -23.36
N ASP A 729 -26.92 -7.67 -23.98
CA ASP A 729 -26.39 -8.85 -23.31
C ASP A 729 -24.88 -8.72 -23.04
N ASN A 730 -24.21 -7.86 -23.81
CA ASN A 730 -22.80 -7.55 -23.64
C ASN A 730 -22.55 -6.42 -22.62
N LEU A 731 -23.59 -5.72 -22.18
CA LEU A 731 -23.49 -4.61 -21.24
C LEU A 731 -23.82 -5.05 -19.82
N ALA A 732 -22.97 -4.71 -18.87
CA ALA A 732 -23.23 -4.86 -17.45
C ALA A 732 -23.15 -3.50 -16.75
N ILE A 733 -24.21 -3.13 -16.05
CA ILE A 733 -24.25 -1.95 -15.18
C ILE A 733 -24.24 -2.44 -13.74
N LYS A 734 -23.29 -1.97 -12.93
CA LYS A 734 -23.08 -2.43 -11.56
C LYS A 734 -23.03 -1.25 -10.60
N ILE A 735 -23.51 -1.46 -9.40
CA ILE A 735 -23.33 -0.52 -8.29
C ILE A 735 -21.99 -0.84 -7.63
N SER A 736 -21.16 0.15 -7.41
CA SER A 736 -19.92 -0.01 -6.66
C SER A 736 -20.03 0.69 -5.29
N PHE A 737 -19.37 0.11 -4.29
CA PHE A 737 -19.29 0.71 -2.97
C PHE A 737 -17.83 0.72 -2.51
N THR A 738 -17.33 1.89 -2.15
CA THR A 738 -15.98 2.07 -1.63
C THR A 738 -16.07 2.69 -0.25
N LEU A 739 -15.75 1.91 0.77
CA LEU A 739 -15.65 2.43 2.12
C LEU A 739 -14.28 3.07 2.30
N ASN A 740 -14.27 4.38 2.48
CA ASN A 740 -13.06 5.12 2.87
C ASN A 740 -13.16 5.44 4.36
N LEU A 741 -12.48 4.67 5.18
CA LEU A 741 -12.52 4.81 6.65
C LEU A 741 -11.79 6.07 7.14
N GLY A 742 -11.12 6.82 6.26
CA GLY A 742 -10.46 8.08 6.61
C GLY A 742 -9.26 7.93 7.55
N LEU A 743 -8.65 6.73 7.61
CA LEU A 743 -7.49 6.39 8.44
C LEU A 743 -6.23 6.29 7.57
#